data_84da46b8e96b03bfbd3ea963cd219010
#
_entry.id   84da46b8e96b03bfbd3ea963cd219010
#
_cell.length_a   1.000
_cell.length_b   1.000
_cell.length_c   1.000
_cell.angle_alpha   90.00
_cell.angle_beta   90.00
_cell.angle_gamma   90.00
#
_symmetry.space_group_name_H-M   'P 1'
#
loop_
_entity.id
_entity.type
_entity.pdbx_description
1 polymer ?
#
loop_
_entity_poly.entity_id
_entity_poly.type
_entity_poly.pdbx_seq_one_letter_code
_entity_poly.pdbx_strand_id
1 'polypeptide(L)'
;MKEFFYLQGVDDMDEMKDLGKYEPGAIEEKWYNFWEEHGVFHDEPEEGKEPYSIVLPPPNVTGQLHMGHALDNTLQDILIRYKRMQGYNVLWLPGKDHAGIATQVKVEKQIAEEGLTKYDLGREKFLERVWEWKEKYGNTIGKQIRRLGSSCDWSRERFTMDDVCARAVREVFVSLYEKGLIYQGFRITNWCPRCQTALSDIEVEHENDMGHLWYFDYPLADEEGAVRIATTRPETIPGDTAVAVNPKDERYAHLVGKRVKLPTTDREIPIIADEYVDMEYGTGCVKITPAHDPNDFAMGERHHLETIVIMNKDGTMNEKAGRYNGMDRYECRKEIIKDLTDMGLFVKSEEKEHAVGHCSRCHTVVEPLTTKQWFVKMKPLAGPAMEAVQSGKTKFVPERFSSTYIQWLENIHDWCISRQLWWGHRIPVWYCDDCGEVIASRTDLEACPKCGSKHIRQDPDVLDTWFSSALWPFSTMGWPDRTPVLNQWYPTSTMVTGYDIIFFWVARMMFMSMEFMKEIPFRYVFIHGLVRDSQGRKMSKSLGNGIDPLEVIEKYGADALRFTLVTGNTPGNDMRCYYERVEGNRNFANKLWNASKFTLMNLDDYDPRFIPEESQYTLADKWILEGLAQTEEHVSENLDKYELGAAADSIYDFAWNSFCDWYIETAKGRLYGAHNADRQVTQYVLVYVLTRIMALLHPFMPFITEHLWQHLPHSGETLARAPWPAADERLRFPEEQEQMERIMDAIKAVRNMRAEANVAPNKMCHIRIAVHRDDLKKCIETHEEYFEKLGHVEKIVLLAADGTKPENALAAVVTGMEVYLELKGLIDTAKERERIEKAKAALEKEIARTSGKLNNKGFLAKAPEDVVAKEKEKLAEFEEKMKSFDERLRFLADL
;
A
#
# COMPACT_ATOMS: atom_id res chain seq x y z
N MET A 1 34.67 -19.79 16.13
CA MET A 1 33.97 -19.66 17.41
C MET A 1 34.73 -18.88 18.49
N LYS A 2 35.98 -18.45 18.26
CA LYS A 2 36.73 -17.55 19.18
C LYS A 2 36.74 -16.09 18.74
N GLU A 3 36.12 -15.74 17.64
CA GLU A 3 36.11 -14.38 17.04
C GLU A 3 34.82 -13.58 17.23
N PHE A 4 33.81 -14.13 17.91
CA PHE A 4 32.49 -13.48 18.04
C PHE A 4 32.29 -12.54 19.24
N PHE A 5 33.28 -12.39 20.13
CA PHE A 5 33.17 -11.52 21.30
C PHE A 5 34.43 -10.64 21.45
N TYR A 6 34.59 -9.68 20.53
CA TYR A 6 35.41 -8.51 20.81
C TYR A 6 34.48 -7.40 21.28
N LEU A 7 34.38 -7.27 22.59
CA LEU A 7 33.57 -6.28 23.28
C LEU A 7 34.23 -4.88 23.13
N GLN A 8 33.68 -4.03 22.28
CA GLN A 8 33.75 -2.59 22.47
C GLN A 8 32.58 -2.21 23.38
N GLY A 9 32.83 -1.61 24.53
CA GLY A 9 31.78 -1.04 25.38
C GLY A 9 31.75 -1.51 26.86
N VAL A 10 32.80 -2.16 27.38
CA VAL A 10 32.80 -2.61 28.79
C VAL A 10 33.18 -1.49 29.78
N ASP A 11 33.72 -0.37 29.32
CA ASP A 11 34.23 0.69 30.19
C ASP A 11 33.18 1.69 30.69
N ASP A 12 31.92 1.60 30.23
CA ASP A 12 30.85 2.57 30.57
C ASP A 12 29.50 1.91 30.98
N MET A 13 29.63 0.80 31.74
CA MET A 13 28.42 0.06 32.19
C MET A 13 27.49 0.88 33.11
N ASP A 14 27.96 1.95 33.71
CA ASP A 14 27.13 2.79 34.61
C ASP A 14 26.24 3.78 33.86
N GLU A 15 26.64 4.30 32.67
CA GLU A 15 25.78 5.07 31.80
C GLU A 15 24.74 4.18 31.04
N MET A 16 25.08 2.93 30.78
CA MET A 16 24.19 1.97 30.09
C MET A 16 22.94 1.59 30.91
N LYS A 17 22.92 1.78 32.21
CA LYS A 17 21.82 1.33 33.09
C LYS A 17 20.65 2.27 33.16
N ASP A 18 20.81 3.56 32.83
CA ASP A 18 19.71 4.52 32.90
C ASP A 18 19.08 4.80 31.53
N LEU A 19 18.30 3.85 31.02
CA LEU A 19 17.51 4.04 29.81
C LEU A 19 16.43 5.14 29.92
N GLY A 20 16.22 5.75 31.11
CA GLY A 20 15.18 6.75 31.28
C GLY A 20 13.78 6.29 30.88
N LYS A 21 13.01 7.22 30.30
CA LYS A 21 11.70 6.96 29.71
C LYS A 21 11.84 6.84 28.19
N TYR A 22 11.03 5.97 27.59
CA TYR A 22 10.99 5.86 26.11
C TYR A 22 10.45 7.16 25.48
N GLU A 23 11.31 7.85 24.76
CA GLU A 23 11.01 9.09 24.02
C GLU A 23 11.44 8.95 22.56
N PRO A 24 10.54 8.50 21.66
CA PRO A 24 10.90 8.14 20.28
C PRO A 24 11.67 9.25 19.54
N GLY A 25 11.20 10.49 19.61
CA GLY A 25 11.76 11.60 18.82
C GLY A 25 13.25 11.83 19.02
N ALA A 26 13.74 11.74 20.27
CA ALA A 26 15.17 11.91 20.57
C ALA A 26 16.02 10.75 20.03
N ILE A 27 15.48 9.53 20.08
CA ILE A 27 16.14 8.32 19.59
C ILE A 27 16.21 8.34 18.07
N GLU A 28 15.12 8.70 17.38
CA GLU A 28 14.99 8.73 15.94
C GLU A 28 16.00 9.70 15.30
N GLU A 29 16.10 10.90 15.80
CA GLU A 29 17.03 11.90 15.28
C GLU A 29 18.50 11.47 15.48
N LYS A 30 18.83 10.98 16.69
CA LYS A 30 20.18 10.48 17.03
C LYS A 30 20.63 9.40 16.06
N TRP A 31 19.84 8.35 15.87
CA TRP A 31 20.27 7.18 15.11
C TRP A 31 20.22 7.42 13.61
N TYR A 32 19.24 8.19 13.10
CA TYR A 32 19.22 8.50 11.69
C TYR A 32 20.45 9.30 11.26
N ASN A 33 20.83 10.32 12.04
CA ASN A 33 22.03 11.11 11.78
C ASN A 33 23.30 10.24 11.86
N PHE A 34 23.38 9.34 12.86
CA PHE A 34 24.50 8.42 12.98
C PHE A 34 24.63 7.53 11.73
N TRP A 35 23.54 6.92 11.26
CA TRP A 35 23.60 6.04 10.08
C TRP A 35 23.99 6.80 8.82
N GLU A 36 23.51 8.02 8.63
CA GLU A 36 23.81 8.85 7.48
C GLU A 36 25.28 9.34 7.51
N GLU A 37 25.77 9.81 8.64
CA GLU A 37 27.16 10.28 8.83
C GLU A 37 28.19 9.17 8.66
N HIS A 38 27.88 7.95 9.07
CA HIS A 38 28.78 6.80 8.95
C HIS A 38 28.58 5.99 7.65
N GLY A 39 27.73 6.48 6.74
CA GLY A 39 27.51 5.84 5.44
C GLY A 39 26.93 4.43 5.53
N VAL A 40 26.16 4.14 6.60
CA VAL A 40 25.61 2.79 6.86
C VAL A 40 24.74 2.28 5.73
N PHE A 41 24.11 3.16 4.96
CA PHE A 41 23.19 2.85 3.87
C PHE A 41 23.83 2.81 2.49
N HIS A 42 25.12 3.10 2.40
CA HIS A 42 25.87 3.15 1.16
C HIS A 42 26.73 1.91 0.98
N ASP A 43 26.60 1.26 -0.17
CA ASP A 43 27.50 0.20 -0.62
C ASP A 43 28.13 0.61 -1.96
N GLU A 44 29.41 0.27 -2.14
CA GLU A 44 30.05 0.33 -3.46
C GLU A 44 29.86 -0.99 -4.20
N PRO A 45 29.88 -0.98 -5.56
CA PRO A 45 29.87 -2.20 -6.35
C PRO A 45 31.01 -3.12 -5.93
N GLU A 46 30.70 -4.35 -5.53
CA GLU A 46 31.67 -5.33 -5.03
C GLU A 46 31.56 -6.65 -5.80
N GLU A 47 32.59 -6.99 -6.57
CA GLU A 47 32.62 -8.21 -7.36
C GLU A 47 32.59 -9.46 -6.46
N GLY A 48 31.70 -10.39 -6.78
CA GLY A 48 31.58 -11.66 -6.05
C GLY A 48 30.58 -11.60 -4.87
N LYS A 49 30.08 -10.42 -4.50
CA LYS A 49 29.06 -10.27 -3.49
C LYS A 49 27.68 -10.23 -4.15
N GLU A 50 26.73 -11.00 -3.63
CA GLU A 50 25.39 -11.08 -4.20
C GLU A 50 24.67 -9.75 -4.11
N PRO A 51 24.17 -9.19 -5.25
CA PRO A 51 23.50 -7.90 -5.23
C PRO A 51 22.02 -8.01 -4.81
N TYR A 52 21.57 -7.04 -4.07
CA TYR A 52 20.13 -6.82 -3.85
C TYR A 52 19.80 -5.35 -4.04
N SER A 53 18.86 -5.05 -4.94
CA SER A 53 18.54 -3.68 -5.27
C SER A 53 17.04 -3.42 -5.39
N ILE A 54 16.62 -2.25 -4.93
CA ILE A 54 15.30 -1.66 -5.15
C ILE A 54 15.50 -0.24 -5.65
N VAL A 55 14.76 0.16 -6.68
CA VAL A 55 14.61 1.57 -7.04
C VAL A 55 13.30 2.07 -6.45
N LEU A 56 13.39 3.08 -5.60
CA LEU A 56 12.22 3.67 -4.95
C LEU A 56 11.25 4.21 -6.00
N PRO A 57 9.94 3.90 -5.95
CA PRO A 57 8.95 4.62 -6.73
C PRO A 57 9.09 6.13 -6.46
N PRO A 58 9.53 6.93 -7.47
CA PRO A 58 9.89 8.31 -7.20
C PRO A 58 8.65 9.14 -6.87
N PRO A 59 8.53 9.70 -5.64
CA PRO A 59 7.39 10.52 -5.29
C PRO A 59 7.29 11.76 -6.18
N ASN A 60 6.08 12.10 -6.57
CA ASN A 60 5.76 13.31 -7.32
C ASN A 60 6.03 14.57 -6.48
N VAL A 61 6.73 15.55 -7.02
CA VAL A 61 7.01 16.82 -6.33
C VAL A 61 5.78 17.75 -6.24
N THR A 62 4.61 17.18 -6.01
CA THR A 62 3.33 17.89 -5.97
C THR A 62 2.88 18.32 -4.57
N GLY A 63 3.57 17.86 -3.53
CA GLY A 63 3.25 18.18 -2.14
C GLY A 63 3.89 17.19 -1.16
N GLN A 64 3.35 17.15 0.06
CA GLN A 64 3.79 16.24 1.12
C GLN A 64 3.37 14.80 0.83
N LEU A 65 4.16 13.84 1.33
CA LEU A 65 3.83 12.43 1.30
C LEU A 65 2.57 12.13 2.15
N HIS A 66 1.88 11.08 1.79
CA HIS A 66 0.71 10.56 2.50
C HIS A 66 0.96 9.13 2.98
N MET A 67 0.00 8.57 3.72
CA MET A 67 0.11 7.26 4.36
C MET A 67 0.43 6.11 3.37
N GLY A 68 -0.05 6.19 2.11
CA GLY A 68 0.30 5.23 1.06
C GLY A 68 1.79 5.21 0.74
N HIS A 69 2.45 6.38 0.71
CA HIS A 69 3.91 6.45 0.54
C HIS A 69 4.65 5.89 1.78
N ALA A 70 4.11 6.12 2.99
CA ALA A 70 4.69 5.56 4.19
C ALA A 70 4.64 4.02 4.19
N LEU A 71 3.53 3.44 3.71
CA LEU A 71 3.40 1.99 3.51
C LEU A 71 4.43 1.49 2.50
N ASP A 72 4.44 2.05 1.30
CA ASP A 72 5.34 1.64 0.21
C ASP A 72 6.82 1.71 0.63
N ASN A 73 7.24 2.82 1.25
CA ASN A 73 8.60 2.97 1.77
C ASN A 73 8.93 1.97 2.89
N THR A 74 7.99 1.71 3.79
CA THR A 74 8.21 0.79 4.91
C THR A 74 8.44 -0.64 4.41
N LEU A 75 7.63 -1.09 3.45
CA LEU A 75 7.77 -2.44 2.88
C LEU A 75 9.12 -2.62 2.18
N GLN A 76 9.57 -1.62 1.42
CA GLN A 76 10.88 -1.62 0.78
C GLN A 76 12.01 -1.64 1.80
N ASP A 77 11.95 -0.77 2.81
CA ASP A 77 12.99 -0.66 3.83
C ASP A 77 13.18 -1.95 4.63
N ILE A 78 12.10 -2.66 4.92
CA ILE A 78 12.17 -3.97 5.58
C ILE A 78 12.99 -4.95 4.75
N LEU A 79 12.70 -5.07 3.46
CA LEU A 79 13.44 -5.95 2.56
C LEU A 79 14.91 -5.53 2.44
N ILE A 80 15.17 -4.25 2.32
CA ILE A 80 16.53 -3.68 2.21
C ILE A 80 17.35 -3.94 3.48
N ARG A 81 16.79 -3.69 4.68
CA ARG A 81 17.47 -3.97 5.94
C ARG A 81 17.71 -5.44 6.16
N TYR A 82 16.72 -6.27 5.88
CA TYR A 82 16.84 -7.72 5.94
C TYR A 82 17.99 -8.23 5.07
N LYS A 83 18.02 -7.85 3.80
CA LYS A 83 19.07 -8.28 2.87
C LYS A 83 20.46 -7.71 3.22
N ARG A 84 20.52 -6.49 3.75
CA ARG A 84 21.77 -5.91 4.28
C ARG A 84 22.31 -6.72 5.44
N MET A 85 21.47 -7.10 6.39
CA MET A 85 21.86 -7.96 7.52
C MET A 85 22.21 -9.38 7.08
N GLN A 86 21.68 -9.87 5.96
CA GLN A 86 22.11 -11.13 5.33
C GLN A 86 23.46 -11.03 4.61
N GLY A 87 24.05 -9.83 4.54
CA GLY A 87 25.37 -9.62 3.92
C GLY A 87 25.36 -9.39 2.41
N TYR A 88 24.22 -9.14 1.79
CA TYR A 88 24.13 -8.75 0.38
C TYR A 88 24.82 -7.40 0.13
N ASN A 89 25.23 -7.18 -1.14
CA ASN A 89 25.63 -5.85 -1.61
C ASN A 89 24.35 -5.11 -2.02
N VAL A 90 23.94 -4.15 -1.20
CA VAL A 90 22.58 -3.59 -1.24
C VAL A 90 22.57 -2.19 -1.85
N LEU A 91 21.63 -1.94 -2.76
CA LEU A 91 21.30 -0.61 -3.23
C LEU A 91 19.80 -0.35 -3.08
N TRP A 92 19.44 0.62 -2.25
CA TRP A 92 18.10 1.24 -2.30
C TRP A 92 18.23 2.66 -2.82
N LEU A 93 17.94 2.83 -4.11
CA LEU A 93 18.12 4.08 -4.83
C LEU A 93 16.91 4.98 -4.67
N PRO A 94 17.04 6.12 -3.98
CA PRO A 94 15.95 7.09 -3.83
C PRO A 94 15.87 8.02 -5.05
N GLY A 95 14.70 8.62 -5.24
CA GLY A 95 14.54 9.67 -6.23
C GLY A 95 13.21 10.38 -6.16
N LYS A 96 12.98 11.28 -7.10
CA LYS A 96 11.78 12.11 -7.20
C LYS A 96 11.34 12.24 -8.65
N ASP A 97 10.02 12.29 -8.86
CA ASP A 97 9.44 12.48 -10.19
C ASP A 97 9.02 13.95 -10.38
N HIS A 98 9.29 14.49 -11.57
CA HIS A 98 8.91 15.84 -11.95
C HIS A 98 7.39 16.02 -12.11
N ALA A 99 6.65 14.94 -12.35
CA ALA A 99 5.18 14.90 -12.40
C ALA A 99 4.56 15.99 -13.28
N GLY A 100 4.89 15.99 -14.58
CA GLY A 100 4.60 17.03 -15.57
C GLY A 100 3.29 17.79 -15.36
N ILE A 101 2.13 17.20 -15.67
CA ILE A 101 0.82 17.84 -15.56
C ILE A 101 0.54 18.27 -14.11
N ALA A 102 0.77 17.34 -13.16
CA ALA A 102 0.37 17.56 -11.78
C ALA A 102 1.14 18.72 -11.12
N THR A 103 2.45 18.79 -11.34
CA THR A 103 3.29 19.89 -10.82
C THR A 103 2.95 21.21 -11.49
N GLN A 104 2.80 21.21 -12.83
CA GLN A 104 2.43 22.41 -13.56
C GLN A 104 1.10 23.00 -13.06
N VAL A 105 0.05 22.17 -12.89
CA VAL A 105 -1.25 22.60 -12.37
C VAL A 105 -1.15 23.21 -10.97
N LYS A 106 -0.27 22.67 -10.11
CA LYS A 106 -0.03 23.23 -8.76
C LYS A 106 0.59 24.61 -8.81
N VAL A 107 1.59 24.80 -9.67
CA VAL A 107 2.26 26.09 -9.83
C VAL A 107 1.33 27.09 -10.53
N GLU A 108 0.57 26.67 -11.55
CA GLU A 108 -0.46 27.51 -12.18
C GLU A 108 -1.50 28.01 -11.15
N LYS A 109 -1.90 27.14 -10.21
CA LYS A 109 -2.79 27.55 -9.13
C LYS A 109 -2.13 28.56 -8.19
N GLN A 110 -0.87 28.38 -7.85
CA GLN A 110 -0.12 29.31 -7.00
C GLN A 110 0.00 30.69 -7.63
N ILE A 111 0.40 30.77 -8.90
CA ILE A 111 0.53 32.07 -9.58
C ILE A 111 -0.83 32.75 -9.83
N ALA A 112 -1.91 31.97 -9.96
CA ALA A 112 -3.26 32.51 -10.04
C ALA A 112 -3.71 33.21 -8.74
N GLU A 113 -3.20 32.81 -7.58
CA GLU A 113 -3.39 33.53 -6.30
C GLU A 113 -2.71 34.91 -6.32
N GLU A 114 -1.65 35.08 -7.15
CA GLU A 114 -0.98 36.35 -7.42
C GLU A 114 -1.66 37.15 -8.52
N GLY A 115 -2.74 36.65 -9.13
CA GLY A 115 -3.47 37.28 -10.24
C GLY A 115 -2.79 37.11 -11.60
N LEU A 116 -1.87 36.15 -11.74
CA LEU A 116 -1.08 35.89 -12.91
C LEU A 116 -1.45 34.56 -13.59
N THR A 117 -1.21 34.52 -14.90
CA THR A 117 -1.23 33.27 -15.68
C THR A 117 0.18 32.93 -16.15
N LYS A 118 0.40 31.68 -16.58
CA LYS A 118 1.70 31.30 -17.17
C LYS A 118 2.03 32.12 -18.43
N TYR A 119 1.02 32.58 -19.16
CA TYR A 119 1.20 33.40 -20.37
C TYR A 119 1.69 34.80 -20.05
N ASP A 120 1.28 35.38 -18.91
CA ASP A 120 1.78 36.70 -18.45
C ASP A 120 3.26 36.63 -18.07
N LEU A 121 3.72 35.49 -17.52
CA LEU A 121 5.11 35.26 -17.15
C LEU A 121 6.00 34.92 -18.37
N GLY A 122 5.45 34.20 -19.33
CA GLY A 122 6.21 33.55 -20.38
C GLY A 122 6.91 32.28 -19.91
N ARG A 123 7.36 31.43 -20.86
CA ARG A 123 7.86 30.08 -20.58
C ARG A 123 9.04 30.06 -19.60
N GLU A 124 10.03 30.91 -19.78
CA GLU A 124 11.25 30.93 -18.97
C GLU A 124 10.95 31.22 -17.49
N LYS A 125 10.29 32.35 -17.21
CA LYS A 125 9.95 32.74 -15.84
C LYS A 125 8.97 31.79 -15.17
N PHE A 126 8.06 31.20 -15.93
CA PHE A 126 7.17 30.15 -15.41
C PHE A 126 7.97 28.90 -14.98
N LEU A 127 8.92 28.46 -15.80
CA LEU A 127 9.80 27.34 -15.46
C LEU A 127 10.67 27.62 -14.22
N GLU A 128 11.15 28.85 -14.05
CA GLU A 128 11.85 29.26 -12.81
C GLU A 128 10.98 29.00 -11.57
N ARG A 129 9.68 29.41 -11.63
CA ARG A 129 8.73 29.16 -10.54
C ARG A 129 8.49 27.65 -10.28
N VAL A 130 8.49 26.83 -11.35
CA VAL A 130 8.33 25.38 -11.20
C VAL A 130 9.59 24.77 -10.58
N TRP A 131 10.78 25.24 -10.92
CA TRP A 131 12.03 24.79 -10.29
C TRP A 131 12.07 25.17 -8.79
N GLU A 132 11.67 26.38 -8.41
CA GLU A 132 11.53 26.80 -7.01
C GLU A 132 10.55 25.89 -6.24
N TRP A 133 9.42 25.57 -6.86
CA TRP A 133 8.45 24.62 -6.31
C TRP A 133 9.05 23.24 -6.08
N LYS A 134 9.77 22.71 -7.09
CA LYS A 134 10.47 21.42 -7.01
C LYS A 134 11.48 21.39 -5.87
N GLU A 135 12.31 22.44 -5.72
CA GLU A 135 13.27 22.50 -4.62
C GLU A 135 12.59 22.47 -3.25
N LYS A 136 11.56 23.27 -3.07
CA LYS A 136 10.80 23.34 -1.83
C LYS A 136 10.21 21.98 -1.45
N TYR A 137 9.40 21.39 -2.33
CA TYR A 137 8.69 20.16 -2.03
C TYR A 137 9.58 18.92 -2.14
N GLY A 138 10.55 18.91 -3.01
CA GLY A 138 11.55 17.86 -3.09
C GLY A 138 12.35 17.72 -1.80
N ASN A 139 12.77 18.81 -1.19
CA ASN A 139 13.46 18.81 0.11
C ASN A 139 12.52 18.35 1.24
N THR A 140 11.25 18.75 1.21
CA THR A 140 10.25 18.29 2.18
C THR A 140 10.05 16.79 2.11
N ILE A 141 9.90 16.23 0.92
CA ILE A 141 9.77 14.78 0.68
C ILE A 141 10.99 14.04 1.22
N GLY A 142 12.19 14.49 0.92
CA GLY A 142 13.43 13.88 1.43
C GLY A 142 13.51 13.85 2.96
N LYS A 143 13.05 14.92 3.62
CA LYS A 143 12.94 14.96 5.09
C LYS A 143 11.89 13.99 5.62
N GLN A 144 10.74 13.87 4.96
CA GLN A 144 9.68 12.93 5.37
C GLN A 144 10.13 11.48 5.29
N ILE A 145 10.84 11.10 4.22
CA ILE A 145 11.39 9.76 4.04
C ILE A 145 12.43 9.45 5.12
N ARG A 146 13.30 10.41 5.47
CA ARG A 146 14.26 10.28 6.57
C ARG A 146 13.58 10.11 7.93
N ARG A 147 12.55 10.91 8.19
CA ARG A 147 11.76 10.82 9.44
C ARG A 147 11.06 9.47 9.59
N LEU A 148 10.70 8.81 8.49
CA LEU A 148 10.16 7.45 8.51
C LEU A 148 11.24 6.38 8.81
N GLY A 149 12.51 6.74 8.75
CA GLY A 149 13.64 5.82 8.99
C GLY A 149 14.08 5.03 7.76
N SER A 150 13.74 5.48 6.57
CA SER A 150 14.09 4.77 5.33
C SER A 150 15.59 4.77 5.08
N SER A 151 16.18 3.58 4.87
CA SER A 151 17.62 3.36 4.72
C SER A 151 18.10 3.49 3.26
N CYS A 152 17.68 4.59 2.60
CA CYS A 152 18.07 4.91 1.23
C CYS A 152 19.54 5.32 1.11
N ASP A 153 20.14 5.00 -0.01
CA ASP A 153 21.44 5.57 -0.40
C ASP A 153 21.28 6.98 -0.96
N TRP A 154 21.27 7.97 -0.06
CA TRP A 154 21.05 9.37 -0.41
C TRP A 154 22.14 9.97 -1.28
N SER A 155 23.34 9.38 -1.32
CA SER A 155 24.44 9.82 -2.19
C SER A 155 24.14 9.59 -3.68
N ARG A 156 23.21 8.66 -3.95
CA ARG A 156 22.77 8.30 -5.31
C ARG A 156 21.35 8.77 -5.63
N GLU A 157 20.82 9.76 -4.87
CA GLU A 157 19.48 10.30 -5.15
C GLU A 157 19.38 10.84 -6.58
N ARG A 158 18.26 10.53 -7.26
CA ARG A 158 17.96 10.96 -8.63
C ARG A 158 16.72 11.81 -8.73
N PHE A 159 16.65 12.56 -9.80
CA PHE A 159 15.46 13.28 -10.22
C PHE A 159 15.20 12.99 -11.69
N THR A 160 13.95 12.69 -12.05
CA THR A 160 13.60 12.27 -13.43
C THR A 160 14.05 13.26 -14.52
N MET A 161 14.32 14.52 -14.17
CA MET A 161 14.84 15.55 -15.08
C MET A 161 16.29 15.97 -14.79
N ASP A 162 17.05 15.20 -14.01
CA ASP A 162 18.50 15.43 -13.90
C ASP A 162 19.22 15.07 -15.22
N ASP A 163 20.45 15.54 -15.36
CA ASP A 163 21.22 15.38 -16.60
C ASP A 163 21.36 13.90 -17.01
N VAL A 164 21.51 13.00 -16.06
CA VAL A 164 21.69 11.57 -16.32
C VAL A 164 20.40 10.96 -16.87
N CYS A 165 19.28 11.20 -16.20
CA CYS A 165 17.97 10.73 -16.65
C CYS A 165 17.52 11.41 -17.95
N ALA A 166 17.78 12.72 -18.12
CA ALA A 166 17.44 13.47 -19.32
C ALA A 166 18.18 12.92 -20.55
N ARG A 167 19.46 12.54 -20.41
CA ARG A 167 20.23 11.91 -21.48
C ARG A 167 19.64 10.56 -21.88
N ALA A 168 19.22 9.76 -20.92
CA ALA A 168 18.55 8.48 -21.18
C ALA A 168 17.24 8.68 -21.94
N VAL A 169 16.42 9.66 -21.54
CA VAL A 169 15.17 10.00 -22.20
C VAL A 169 15.39 10.36 -23.67
N ARG A 170 16.39 11.21 -23.95
CA ARG A 170 16.74 11.57 -25.33
C ARG A 170 17.20 10.37 -26.15
N GLU A 171 18.06 9.53 -25.60
CA GLU A 171 18.54 8.33 -26.26
C GLU A 171 17.39 7.39 -26.62
N VAL A 172 16.48 7.14 -25.67
CA VAL A 172 15.31 6.28 -25.90
C VAL A 172 14.40 6.84 -26.98
N PHE A 173 14.09 8.15 -26.91
CA PHE A 173 13.20 8.77 -27.89
C PHE A 173 13.79 8.67 -29.33
N VAL A 174 15.06 9.08 -29.50
CA VAL A 174 15.70 9.06 -30.81
C VAL A 174 15.84 7.66 -31.35
N SER A 175 16.24 6.71 -30.51
CA SER A 175 16.36 5.29 -30.93
C SER A 175 15.01 4.70 -31.37
N LEU A 176 13.90 4.96 -30.65
CA LEU A 176 12.59 4.51 -31.06
C LEU A 176 12.10 5.19 -32.32
N TYR A 177 12.43 6.47 -32.52
CA TYR A 177 12.11 7.22 -33.73
C TYR A 177 12.87 6.63 -34.95
N GLU A 178 14.17 6.39 -34.83
CA GLU A 178 15.01 5.77 -35.86
C GLU A 178 14.51 4.38 -36.25
N LYS A 179 13.96 3.61 -35.29
CA LYS A 179 13.32 2.30 -35.52
C LYS A 179 11.91 2.41 -36.11
N GLY A 180 11.35 3.61 -36.29
CA GLY A 180 9.98 3.83 -36.75
C GLY A 180 8.91 3.39 -35.76
N LEU A 181 9.27 3.24 -34.49
CA LEU A 181 8.35 2.93 -33.38
C LEU A 181 7.74 4.20 -32.79
N ILE A 182 8.39 5.36 -32.91
CA ILE A 182 7.78 6.68 -32.63
C ILE A 182 7.34 7.31 -33.94
N TYR A 183 6.12 7.82 -33.97
CA TYR A 183 5.56 8.53 -35.12
C TYR A 183 4.67 9.69 -34.67
N GLN A 184 4.49 10.65 -35.57
CA GLN A 184 3.54 11.75 -35.39
C GLN A 184 2.32 11.52 -36.28
N GLY A 185 1.11 11.68 -35.74
CA GLY A 185 -0.11 11.46 -36.49
C GLY A 185 -1.31 12.21 -35.93
N PHE A 186 -2.31 12.38 -36.78
CA PHE A 186 -3.63 12.82 -36.35
C PHE A 186 -4.41 11.61 -35.85
N ARG A 187 -4.75 11.63 -34.58
CA ARG A 187 -5.55 10.58 -33.92
C ARG A 187 -6.52 11.24 -32.98
N ILE A 188 -7.61 10.54 -32.70
CA ILE A 188 -8.47 10.95 -31.61
C ILE A 188 -7.75 10.69 -30.27
N THR A 189 -7.73 11.69 -29.42
CA THR A 189 -7.06 11.67 -28.13
C THR A 189 -7.97 12.22 -27.05
N ASN A 190 -7.80 11.74 -25.84
CA ASN A 190 -8.46 12.34 -24.68
C ASN A 190 -7.84 13.71 -24.40
N TRP A 191 -8.61 14.75 -24.58
CA TRP A 191 -8.16 16.14 -24.41
C TRP A 191 -8.76 16.75 -23.15
N CYS A 192 -7.95 17.32 -22.28
CA CYS A 192 -8.43 18.08 -21.13
C CYS A 192 -8.54 19.58 -21.49
N PRO A 193 -9.77 20.17 -21.59
CA PRO A 193 -9.94 21.56 -21.97
C PRO A 193 -9.34 22.57 -20.97
N ARG A 194 -9.33 22.20 -19.67
CA ARG A 194 -8.75 23.04 -18.62
C ARG A 194 -7.22 22.98 -18.61
N CYS A 195 -6.64 21.78 -18.64
CA CYS A 195 -5.18 21.62 -18.67
C CYS A 195 -4.60 21.95 -20.05
N GLN A 196 -5.45 21.99 -21.10
CA GLN A 196 -5.11 22.22 -22.50
C GLN A 196 -4.01 21.27 -23.00
N THR A 197 -4.15 19.99 -22.69
CA THR A 197 -3.21 18.95 -23.08
C THR A 197 -3.91 17.62 -23.35
N ALA A 198 -3.30 16.81 -24.20
CA ALA A 198 -3.69 15.44 -24.39
C ALA A 198 -3.39 14.61 -23.15
N LEU A 199 -4.22 13.61 -22.92
CA LEU A 199 -4.10 12.60 -21.86
C LEU A 199 -3.99 11.22 -22.51
N SER A 200 -3.27 10.30 -21.86
CA SER A 200 -3.35 8.88 -22.20
C SER A 200 -4.64 8.27 -21.64
N ASP A 201 -5.08 7.13 -22.18
CA ASP A 201 -6.34 6.49 -21.76
C ASP A 201 -6.38 6.18 -20.26
N ILE A 202 -5.25 5.82 -19.68
CA ILE A 202 -5.13 5.51 -18.25
C ILE A 202 -5.10 6.74 -17.32
N GLU A 203 -4.97 7.96 -17.86
CA GLU A 203 -5.09 9.25 -17.14
C GLU A 203 -6.53 9.78 -17.12
N VAL A 204 -7.48 9.01 -17.65
CA VAL A 204 -8.92 9.34 -17.65
C VAL A 204 -9.62 8.46 -16.62
N GLU A 205 -10.22 9.10 -15.62
CA GLU A 205 -11.05 8.44 -14.60
C GLU A 205 -12.50 8.47 -15.07
N HIS A 206 -13.13 7.29 -15.13
CA HIS A 206 -14.53 7.20 -15.51
C HIS A 206 -15.42 7.20 -14.27
N GLU A 207 -16.29 8.20 -14.19
CA GLU A 207 -17.28 8.34 -13.12
C GLU A 207 -18.68 8.18 -13.71
N ASN A 208 -19.60 7.62 -12.95
CA ASN A 208 -20.98 7.51 -13.36
C ASN A 208 -21.69 8.82 -13.05
N ASP A 209 -21.95 9.60 -14.09
CA ASP A 209 -22.68 10.87 -14.01
C ASP A 209 -24.11 10.67 -14.46
N MET A 210 -25.03 11.37 -13.77
CA MET A 210 -26.41 11.50 -14.24
C MET A 210 -26.48 12.49 -15.38
N GLY A 211 -26.74 11.98 -16.57
CA GLY A 211 -26.91 12.75 -17.78
C GLY A 211 -28.27 12.49 -18.42
N HIS A 212 -28.36 12.83 -19.68
CA HIS A 212 -29.55 12.60 -20.48
C HIS A 212 -29.19 11.93 -21.78
N LEU A 213 -30.11 11.14 -22.31
CA LEU A 213 -30.11 10.66 -23.66
C LEU A 213 -31.21 11.43 -24.41
N TRP A 214 -30.81 12.25 -25.38
CA TRP A 214 -31.71 13.09 -26.16
C TRP A 214 -31.99 12.43 -27.51
N TYR A 215 -33.25 12.45 -27.94
CA TYR A 215 -33.75 11.85 -29.16
C TYR A 215 -34.15 12.94 -30.13
N PHE A 216 -33.58 12.86 -31.37
CA PHE A 216 -33.82 13.82 -32.45
C PHE A 216 -34.14 13.11 -33.74
N ASP A 217 -34.97 13.72 -34.59
CA ASP A 217 -35.29 13.24 -35.93
C ASP A 217 -34.43 13.99 -36.96
N TYR A 218 -33.66 13.25 -37.76
CA TYR A 218 -32.91 13.80 -38.89
C TYR A 218 -33.74 13.56 -40.17
N PRO A 219 -34.25 14.65 -40.85
CA PRO A 219 -35.08 14.53 -42.04
C PRO A 219 -34.31 13.86 -43.19
N LEU A 220 -34.96 12.98 -43.94
CA LEU A 220 -34.41 12.45 -45.17
C LEU A 220 -34.26 13.57 -46.22
N ALA A 221 -33.20 13.50 -47.07
CA ALA A 221 -32.88 14.56 -47.99
C ALA A 221 -33.80 14.58 -49.21
N ASP A 222 -34.13 13.38 -49.72
CA ASP A 222 -34.77 13.18 -51.04
C ASP A 222 -36.23 12.66 -50.96
N GLU A 223 -36.72 12.35 -49.75
CA GLU A 223 -38.08 11.82 -49.56
C GLU A 223 -38.68 12.29 -48.21
N GLU A 224 -39.99 12.09 -48.03
CA GLU A 224 -40.64 12.34 -46.75
C GLU A 224 -40.21 11.31 -45.73
N GLY A 225 -39.95 11.77 -44.51
CA GLY A 225 -39.55 10.91 -43.37
C GLY A 225 -38.32 11.42 -42.66
N ALA A 226 -37.95 10.69 -41.59
CA ALA A 226 -36.78 11.04 -40.79
C ALA A 226 -36.15 9.80 -40.17
N VAL A 227 -34.87 9.87 -39.89
CA VAL A 227 -34.15 8.86 -39.08
C VAL A 227 -33.98 9.39 -37.66
N ARG A 228 -34.46 8.63 -36.67
CA ARG A 228 -34.36 8.99 -35.27
C ARG A 228 -33.01 8.56 -34.71
N ILE A 229 -32.27 9.51 -34.17
CA ILE A 229 -31.01 9.25 -33.50
C ILE A 229 -31.18 9.52 -31.98
N ALA A 230 -30.30 8.93 -31.19
CA ALA A 230 -30.18 9.22 -29.75
C ALA A 230 -28.74 9.54 -29.38
N THR A 231 -28.51 10.57 -28.63
CA THR A 231 -27.16 11.01 -28.23
C THR A 231 -27.12 11.57 -26.82
N THR A 232 -26.02 11.36 -26.12
CA THR A 232 -25.68 12.01 -24.85
C THR A 232 -24.95 13.35 -25.06
N ARG A 233 -24.57 13.65 -26.31
CA ARG A 233 -23.73 14.82 -26.65
C ARG A 233 -24.30 15.62 -27.83
N PRO A 234 -25.44 16.31 -27.66
CA PRO A 234 -26.05 17.12 -28.75
C PRO A 234 -25.13 18.18 -29.34
N GLU A 235 -24.23 18.74 -28.51
CA GLU A 235 -23.25 19.75 -28.95
C GLU A 235 -22.33 19.29 -30.09
N THR A 236 -22.22 17.98 -30.31
CA THR A 236 -21.38 17.46 -31.41
C THR A 236 -22.10 17.31 -32.75
N ILE A 237 -23.42 17.51 -32.79
CA ILE A 237 -24.26 17.38 -34.01
C ILE A 237 -23.71 18.16 -35.21
N PRO A 238 -23.21 19.41 -35.08
CA PRO A 238 -22.68 20.13 -36.25
C PRO A 238 -21.47 19.45 -36.89
N GLY A 239 -20.79 18.55 -36.20
CA GLY A 239 -19.64 17.78 -36.70
C GLY A 239 -19.98 16.42 -37.28
N ASP A 240 -21.25 16.00 -37.31
CA ASP A 240 -21.65 14.71 -37.84
C ASP A 240 -21.33 14.58 -39.34
N THR A 241 -20.88 13.39 -39.75
CA THR A 241 -20.50 13.10 -41.14
C THR A 241 -21.22 11.90 -41.70
N ALA A 242 -21.91 11.13 -40.87
CA ALA A 242 -22.81 10.04 -41.24
C ALA A 242 -23.83 9.72 -40.17
N VAL A 243 -24.86 8.94 -40.54
CA VAL A 243 -25.67 8.15 -39.61
C VAL A 243 -25.38 6.68 -39.88
N ALA A 244 -25.07 5.90 -38.88
CA ALA A 244 -24.79 4.48 -39.01
C ALA A 244 -25.98 3.65 -38.49
N VAL A 245 -26.25 2.53 -39.18
CA VAL A 245 -27.25 1.54 -38.81
C VAL A 245 -26.64 0.14 -38.93
N ASN A 246 -27.14 -0.80 -38.15
CA ASN A 246 -26.69 -2.19 -38.31
C ASN A 246 -27.24 -2.79 -39.61
N PRO A 247 -26.43 -3.43 -40.48
CA PRO A 247 -26.91 -4.02 -41.74
C PRO A 247 -27.95 -5.11 -41.54
N LYS A 248 -28.07 -5.69 -40.35
CA LYS A 248 -29.04 -6.73 -39.99
C LYS A 248 -30.33 -6.16 -39.43
N ASP A 249 -30.42 -4.84 -39.22
CA ASP A 249 -31.63 -4.20 -38.72
C ASP A 249 -32.63 -3.93 -39.85
N GLU A 250 -33.66 -4.75 -39.94
CA GLU A 250 -34.70 -4.64 -40.94
C GLU A 250 -35.45 -3.28 -40.94
N ARG A 251 -35.45 -2.59 -39.80
CA ARG A 251 -36.09 -1.26 -39.67
C ARG A 251 -35.43 -0.23 -40.55
N TYR A 252 -34.12 -0.33 -40.76
CA TYR A 252 -33.29 0.71 -41.40
C TYR A 252 -32.50 0.23 -42.63
N ALA A 253 -32.46 -1.07 -42.90
CA ALA A 253 -31.70 -1.63 -44.02
C ALA A 253 -32.05 -0.97 -45.37
N HIS A 254 -33.29 -0.57 -45.57
CA HIS A 254 -33.77 0.10 -46.79
C HIS A 254 -33.33 1.55 -46.94
N LEU A 255 -32.76 2.16 -45.86
CA LEU A 255 -32.26 3.53 -45.81
C LEU A 255 -30.76 3.62 -46.11
N VAL A 256 -30.03 2.51 -46.10
CA VAL A 256 -28.60 2.48 -46.39
C VAL A 256 -28.30 3.02 -47.76
N GLY A 257 -27.37 3.96 -47.84
CA GLY A 257 -26.99 4.68 -49.06
C GLY A 257 -27.82 5.94 -49.34
N LYS A 258 -28.92 6.17 -48.61
CA LYS A 258 -29.67 7.44 -48.68
C LYS A 258 -28.94 8.51 -47.82
N ARG A 259 -29.48 9.74 -47.90
CA ARG A 259 -28.92 10.89 -47.18
C ARG A 259 -29.94 11.49 -46.20
N VAL A 260 -29.45 12.07 -45.12
CA VAL A 260 -30.25 12.91 -44.24
C VAL A 260 -29.72 14.35 -44.23
N LYS A 261 -30.62 15.31 -44.08
CA LYS A 261 -30.27 16.70 -43.81
C LYS A 261 -29.75 16.80 -42.37
N LEU A 262 -28.52 17.26 -42.22
CA LEU A 262 -27.97 17.48 -40.87
C LEU A 262 -28.58 18.73 -40.27
N PRO A 263 -29.35 18.60 -39.16
CA PRO A 263 -29.97 19.76 -38.54
C PRO A 263 -28.97 20.83 -38.16
N THR A 264 -29.41 22.09 -38.19
CA THR A 264 -28.62 23.29 -37.85
C THR A 264 -27.46 23.62 -38.81
N THR A 265 -27.34 22.84 -39.89
CA THR A 265 -26.33 23.07 -40.97
C THR A 265 -26.97 22.96 -42.35
N ASP A 266 -26.24 23.35 -43.41
CA ASP A 266 -26.65 23.18 -44.79
C ASP A 266 -26.12 21.87 -45.41
N ARG A 267 -25.60 20.92 -44.54
CA ARG A 267 -25.00 19.69 -45.04
C ARG A 267 -26.00 18.55 -45.10
N GLU A 268 -25.77 17.68 -46.05
CA GLU A 268 -26.41 16.36 -46.15
C GLU A 268 -25.35 15.28 -45.90
N ILE A 269 -25.67 14.32 -45.02
CA ILE A 269 -24.75 13.25 -44.64
C ILE A 269 -25.36 11.89 -45.03
N PRO A 270 -24.53 10.87 -45.39
CA PRO A 270 -25.00 9.57 -45.80
C PRO A 270 -25.47 8.72 -44.61
N ILE A 271 -26.37 7.78 -44.90
CA ILE A 271 -26.68 6.67 -44.02
C ILE A 271 -25.80 5.48 -44.41
N ILE A 272 -24.97 4.98 -43.49
CA ILE A 272 -24.02 3.89 -43.70
C ILE A 272 -24.41 2.66 -42.93
N ALA A 273 -23.91 1.50 -43.34
CA ALA A 273 -24.11 0.22 -42.64
C ALA A 273 -22.83 -0.15 -41.90
N ASP A 274 -22.91 -0.36 -40.57
CA ASP A 274 -21.77 -0.85 -39.80
C ASP A 274 -22.25 -1.81 -38.70
N GLU A 275 -21.60 -2.99 -38.62
CA GLU A 275 -21.96 -4.05 -37.65
C GLU A 275 -21.70 -3.66 -36.18
N TYR A 276 -20.94 -2.61 -35.95
CA TYR A 276 -20.68 -2.06 -34.61
C TYR A 276 -21.95 -1.50 -33.95
N VAL A 277 -22.95 -1.08 -34.77
CA VAL A 277 -24.17 -0.47 -34.22
C VAL A 277 -25.02 -1.49 -33.48
N ASP A 278 -25.29 -1.24 -32.22
CA ASP A 278 -26.22 -2.05 -31.42
C ASP A 278 -27.66 -1.73 -31.76
N MET A 279 -28.38 -2.72 -32.24
CA MET A 279 -29.80 -2.58 -32.70
C MET A 279 -30.75 -2.29 -31.53
N GLU A 280 -30.39 -2.65 -30.31
CA GLU A 280 -31.24 -2.51 -29.11
C GLU A 280 -30.94 -1.23 -28.34
N TYR A 281 -29.79 -0.62 -28.58
CA TYR A 281 -29.38 0.60 -27.86
C TYR A 281 -29.98 1.85 -28.48
N GLY A 282 -30.67 2.65 -27.68
CA GLY A 282 -31.26 3.90 -28.12
C GLY A 282 -32.32 3.69 -29.17
N THR A 283 -32.02 4.07 -30.43
CA THR A 283 -32.90 3.90 -31.58
C THR A 283 -32.44 2.80 -32.54
N GLY A 284 -31.25 2.27 -32.38
CA GLY A 284 -30.56 1.42 -33.36
C GLY A 284 -29.91 2.22 -34.47
N CYS A 285 -29.99 3.56 -34.43
CA CYS A 285 -29.31 4.48 -35.34
C CYS A 285 -28.35 5.36 -34.54
N VAL A 286 -27.11 5.46 -34.99
CA VAL A 286 -26.05 6.23 -34.33
C VAL A 286 -25.56 7.33 -35.24
N LYS A 287 -25.53 8.56 -34.75
CA LYS A 287 -24.85 9.67 -35.42
C LYS A 287 -23.35 9.45 -35.37
N ILE A 288 -22.61 9.75 -36.40
CA ILE A 288 -21.17 9.53 -36.50
C ILE A 288 -20.43 10.86 -36.59
N THR A 289 -19.65 11.13 -35.51
CA THR A 289 -18.84 12.36 -35.38
C THR A 289 -17.36 11.96 -35.18
N PRO A 290 -16.62 11.62 -36.24
CA PRO A 290 -15.27 11.03 -36.12
C PRO A 290 -14.26 11.88 -35.35
N ALA A 291 -14.46 13.20 -35.30
CA ALA A 291 -13.56 14.08 -34.58
C ALA A 291 -13.74 14.09 -33.07
N HIS A 292 -14.88 13.57 -32.52
CA HIS A 292 -15.32 13.78 -31.15
C HIS A 292 -15.78 12.50 -30.42
N ASP A 293 -15.62 11.33 -31.02
CA ASP A 293 -15.88 10.02 -30.40
C ASP A 293 -14.90 8.96 -30.93
N PRO A 294 -14.26 8.16 -30.08
CA PRO A 294 -13.29 7.13 -30.52
C PRO A 294 -13.90 6.05 -31.40
N ASN A 295 -15.14 5.63 -31.14
CA ASN A 295 -15.81 4.62 -31.94
C ASN A 295 -16.23 5.17 -33.28
N ASP A 296 -16.71 6.41 -33.31
CA ASP A 296 -17.05 7.14 -34.54
C ASP A 296 -15.80 7.40 -35.36
N PHE A 297 -14.64 7.67 -34.74
CA PHE A 297 -13.37 7.81 -35.46
C PHE A 297 -12.99 6.51 -36.17
N ALA A 298 -13.09 5.35 -35.49
CA ALA A 298 -12.81 4.06 -36.09
C ALA A 298 -13.78 3.72 -37.23
N MET A 299 -15.08 4.06 -37.09
CA MET A 299 -16.05 3.94 -38.17
C MET A 299 -15.71 4.89 -39.31
N GLY A 300 -15.32 6.13 -38.99
CA GLY A 300 -14.88 7.12 -39.97
C GLY A 300 -13.71 6.61 -40.83
N GLU A 301 -12.70 5.98 -40.22
CA GLU A 301 -11.60 5.38 -40.98
C GLU A 301 -12.07 4.24 -41.88
N ARG A 302 -12.94 3.32 -41.39
CA ARG A 302 -13.47 2.19 -42.19
C ARG A 302 -14.30 2.66 -43.40
N HIS A 303 -15.08 3.70 -43.21
CA HIS A 303 -16.01 4.23 -44.21
C HIS A 303 -15.48 5.47 -44.97
N HIS A 304 -14.22 5.87 -44.73
CA HIS A 304 -13.59 7.02 -45.36
C HIS A 304 -14.37 8.32 -45.17
N LEU A 305 -14.95 8.53 -43.98
CA LEU A 305 -15.71 9.72 -43.64
C LEU A 305 -14.79 10.93 -43.36
N GLU A 306 -15.29 12.11 -43.61
CA GLU A 306 -14.59 13.34 -43.24
C GLU A 306 -14.51 13.51 -41.72
N THR A 307 -13.36 13.96 -41.20
CA THR A 307 -13.16 14.28 -39.78
C THR A 307 -13.29 15.78 -39.59
N ILE A 308 -14.42 16.24 -39.03
CA ILE A 308 -14.71 17.65 -38.84
C ILE A 308 -14.57 18.01 -37.34
N VAL A 309 -13.46 18.68 -37.00
CA VAL A 309 -13.23 19.19 -35.63
C VAL A 309 -14.04 20.45 -35.43
N ILE A 310 -14.98 20.47 -34.48
CA ILE A 310 -15.89 21.60 -34.22
C ILE A 310 -15.63 22.26 -32.85
N MET A 311 -14.68 21.79 -32.08
CA MET A 311 -14.29 22.37 -30.80
C MET A 311 -12.85 22.87 -30.82
N ASN A 312 -12.62 23.97 -30.13
CA ASN A 312 -11.31 24.49 -29.79
C ASN A 312 -10.69 23.69 -28.60
N LYS A 313 -9.39 23.89 -28.36
CA LYS A 313 -8.64 23.23 -27.29
C LYS A 313 -9.10 23.61 -25.87
N ASP A 314 -9.78 24.76 -25.72
CA ASP A 314 -10.36 25.23 -24.46
C ASP A 314 -11.80 24.72 -24.22
N GLY A 315 -12.34 23.93 -25.15
CA GLY A 315 -13.71 23.39 -25.05
C GLY A 315 -14.79 24.34 -25.57
N THR A 316 -14.43 25.48 -26.18
CA THR A 316 -15.37 26.33 -26.89
C THR A 316 -15.60 25.80 -28.30
N MET A 317 -16.75 26.09 -28.87
CA MET A 317 -17.07 25.72 -30.26
C MET A 317 -16.27 26.62 -31.23
N ASN A 318 -15.79 26.04 -32.34
CA ASN A 318 -15.04 26.78 -33.34
C ASN A 318 -15.93 27.19 -34.53
N GLU A 319 -15.33 27.82 -35.53
CA GLU A 319 -16.01 28.36 -36.74
C GLU A 319 -16.78 27.25 -37.51
N LYS A 320 -16.36 25.99 -37.46
CA LYS A 320 -17.02 24.88 -38.14
C LYS A 320 -18.33 24.45 -37.46
N ALA A 321 -18.55 24.87 -36.24
CA ALA A 321 -19.82 24.73 -35.55
C ALA A 321 -20.88 25.77 -35.99
N GLY A 322 -20.56 26.61 -36.95
CA GLY A 322 -21.49 27.61 -37.52
C GLY A 322 -21.94 28.66 -36.51
N ARG A 323 -23.25 28.80 -36.31
CA ARG A 323 -23.84 29.81 -35.40
C ARG A 323 -23.42 29.66 -33.94
N TYR A 324 -22.92 28.46 -33.55
CA TYR A 324 -22.49 28.18 -32.18
C TYR A 324 -21.01 28.55 -31.92
N ASN A 325 -20.32 29.10 -32.91
CA ASN A 325 -18.92 29.52 -32.77
C ASN A 325 -18.70 30.41 -31.54
N GLY A 326 -17.70 30.11 -30.73
CA GLY A 326 -17.33 30.84 -29.52
C GLY A 326 -18.13 30.49 -28.27
N MET A 327 -19.17 29.67 -28.36
CA MET A 327 -19.94 29.20 -27.18
C MET A 327 -19.13 28.13 -26.42
N ASP A 328 -19.28 28.09 -25.08
CA ASP A 328 -18.88 26.93 -24.30
C ASP A 328 -19.70 25.71 -24.75
N ARG A 329 -19.09 24.51 -24.74
CA ARG A 329 -19.73 23.27 -25.18
C ARG A 329 -21.07 22.96 -24.49
N TYR A 330 -21.21 23.27 -23.19
CA TYR A 330 -22.45 23.04 -22.46
C TYR A 330 -23.52 24.11 -22.77
N GLU A 331 -23.10 25.33 -23.05
CA GLU A 331 -24.03 26.36 -23.56
C GLU A 331 -24.49 26.00 -24.96
N CYS A 332 -23.59 25.57 -25.84
CA CYS A 332 -23.91 25.05 -27.16
C CYS A 332 -24.92 23.91 -27.10
N ARG A 333 -24.73 22.95 -26.17
CA ARG A 333 -25.67 21.84 -25.96
C ARG A 333 -27.09 22.36 -25.68
N LYS A 334 -27.25 23.35 -24.82
CA LYS A 334 -28.54 23.93 -24.50
C LYS A 334 -29.17 24.63 -25.70
N GLU A 335 -28.40 25.41 -26.44
CA GLU A 335 -28.89 26.13 -27.61
C GLU A 335 -29.24 25.18 -28.76
N ILE A 336 -28.47 24.12 -29.02
CA ILE A 336 -28.81 23.09 -30.02
C ILE A 336 -30.12 22.39 -29.68
N ILE A 337 -30.32 21.99 -28.41
CA ILE A 337 -31.57 21.35 -28.00
C ILE A 337 -32.76 22.27 -28.22
N LYS A 338 -32.62 23.55 -27.90
CA LYS A 338 -33.64 24.57 -28.15
C LYS A 338 -33.93 24.74 -29.65
N ASP A 339 -32.90 24.89 -30.49
CA ASP A 339 -33.06 25.03 -31.94
C ASP A 339 -33.75 23.82 -32.54
N LEU A 340 -33.37 22.61 -32.15
CA LEU A 340 -34.02 21.37 -32.65
C LEU A 340 -35.46 21.25 -32.15
N THR A 341 -35.77 21.81 -30.97
CA THR A 341 -37.15 21.89 -30.47
C THR A 341 -37.96 22.88 -31.31
N ASP A 342 -37.43 24.07 -31.61
CA ASP A 342 -38.09 25.08 -32.41
C ASP A 342 -38.27 24.60 -33.88
N MET A 343 -37.41 23.75 -34.39
CA MET A 343 -37.55 23.09 -35.70
C MET A 343 -38.53 21.91 -35.68
N GLY A 344 -39.04 21.49 -34.52
CA GLY A 344 -39.91 20.31 -34.37
C GLY A 344 -39.18 18.97 -34.52
N LEU A 345 -37.86 18.94 -34.41
CA LEU A 345 -37.01 17.76 -34.55
C LEU A 345 -36.65 17.09 -33.22
N PHE A 346 -36.84 17.76 -32.10
CA PHE A 346 -36.70 17.17 -30.77
C PHE A 346 -37.88 16.26 -30.44
N VAL A 347 -37.59 15.03 -30.00
CA VAL A 347 -38.62 14.02 -29.73
C VAL A 347 -38.86 13.86 -28.23
N LYS A 348 -37.81 13.55 -27.51
CA LYS A 348 -37.84 13.36 -26.04
C LYS A 348 -36.43 13.40 -25.47
N SER A 349 -36.33 13.44 -24.14
CA SER A 349 -35.11 13.15 -23.38
C SER A 349 -35.40 12.19 -22.26
N GLU A 350 -34.43 11.35 -21.92
CA GLU A 350 -34.49 10.41 -20.82
C GLU A 350 -33.28 10.61 -19.93
N GLU A 351 -33.48 10.63 -18.60
CA GLU A 351 -32.38 10.61 -17.64
C GLU A 351 -31.64 9.28 -17.76
N LYS A 352 -30.35 9.32 -17.84
CA LYS A 352 -29.50 8.14 -17.96
C LYS A 352 -28.18 8.33 -17.25
N GLU A 353 -27.90 7.43 -16.33
CA GLU A 353 -26.57 7.28 -15.76
C GLU A 353 -25.63 6.68 -16.81
N HIS A 354 -24.49 7.31 -17.03
CA HIS A 354 -23.47 6.81 -17.97
C HIS A 354 -22.07 7.20 -17.48
N ALA A 355 -21.09 6.37 -17.88
CA ALA A 355 -19.70 6.62 -17.55
C ALA A 355 -19.16 7.83 -18.34
N VAL A 356 -18.69 8.84 -17.61
CA VAL A 356 -18.09 10.05 -18.18
C VAL A 356 -16.60 10.09 -17.81
N GLY A 357 -15.74 10.32 -18.80
CA GLY A 357 -14.30 10.44 -18.58
C GLY A 357 -13.92 11.78 -17.95
N HIS A 358 -13.19 11.75 -16.84
CA HIS A 358 -12.67 12.91 -16.13
C HIS A 358 -11.14 12.91 -16.14
N CYS A 359 -10.54 14.08 -16.23
CA CYS A 359 -9.10 14.25 -16.10
C CYS A 359 -8.66 13.89 -14.66
N SER A 360 -7.79 12.89 -14.50
CA SER A 360 -7.27 12.45 -13.18
C SER A 360 -6.56 13.56 -12.39
N ARG A 361 -6.24 14.71 -12.99
CA ARG A 361 -5.50 15.81 -12.37
C ARG A 361 -6.36 16.99 -11.95
N CYS A 362 -7.38 17.34 -12.74
CA CYS A 362 -8.20 18.50 -12.49
C CYS A 362 -9.70 18.20 -12.40
N HIS A 363 -10.12 16.93 -12.58
CA HIS A 363 -11.49 16.43 -12.56
C HIS A 363 -12.43 17.09 -13.57
N THR A 364 -11.88 17.80 -14.59
CA THR A 364 -12.70 18.33 -15.68
C THR A 364 -13.05 17.20 -16.64
N VAL A 365 -14.29 17.20 -17.14
CA VAL A 365 -14.75 16.25 -18.17
C VAL A 365 -13.85 16.37 -19.41
N VAL A 366 -13.34 15.22 -19.82
CA VAL A 366 -12.43 15.07 -20.97
C VAL A 366 -13.21 15.14 -22.27
N GLU A 367 -12.65 15.78 -23.30
CA GLU A 367 -13.19 15.82 -24.64
C GLU A 367 -12.36 14.91 -25.54
N PRO A 368 -12.95 13.86 -26.14
CA PRO A 368 -12.32 13.20 -27.28
C PRO A 368 -12.15 14.19 -28.42
N LEU A 369 -10.91 14.42 -28.85
CA LEU A 369 -10.59 15.43 -29.87
C LEU A 369 -9.51 14.90 -30.79
N THR A 370 -9.73 15.00 -32.09
CA THR A 370 -8.72 14.67 -33.10
C THR A 370 -7.61 15.73 -33.10
N THR A 371 -6.42 15.34 -32.70
CA THR A 371 -5.25 16.22 -32.60
C THR A 371 -4.01 15.57 -33.19
N LYS A 372 -3.03 16.39 -33.60
CA LYS A 372 -1.74 15.91 -34.07
C LYS A 372 -0.84 15.69 -32.87
N GLN A 373 -0.47 14.44 -32.62
CA GLN A 373 0.30 14.03 -31.42
C GLN A 373 1.44 13.08 -31.80
N TRP A 374 2.36 12.86 -30.86
CA TRP A 374 3.41 11.86 -30.95
C TRP A 374 2.97 10.57 -30.25
N PHE A 375 3.21 9.44 -30.91
CA PHE A 375 2.81 8.12 -30.41
C PHE A 375 3.96 7.13 -30.45
N VAL A 376 3.93 6.17 -29.51
CA VAL A 376 4.74 4.94 -29.53
C VAL A 376 3.87 3.78 -30.00
N LYS A 377 4.35 3.03 -31.00
CA LYS A 377 3.74 1.75 -31.40
C LYS A 377 3.99 0.71 -30.32
N MET A 378 2.93 0.31 -29.63
CA MET A 378 3.07 -0.52 -28.43
C MET A 378 3.13 -2.01 -28.68
N LYS A 379 2.43 -2.55 -29.70
CA LYS A 379 2.36 -3.99 -29.98
C LYS A 379 3.72 -4.68 -30.09
N PRO A 380 4.73 -4.11 -30.81
CA PRO A 380 6.06 -4.73 -30.88
C PRO A 380 6.79 -4.78 -29.54
N LEU A 381 6.54 -3.84 -28.64
CA LEU A 381 7.17 -3.73 -27.34
C LEU A 381 6.50 -4.62 -26.27
N ALA A 382 5.19 -4.85 -26.40
CA ALA A 382 4.40 -5.61 -25.45
C ALA A 382 4.72 -7.10 -25.42
N GLY A 383 5.02 -7.71 -26.60
CA GLY A 383 5.29 -9.14 -26.71
C GLY A 383 6.37 -9.65 -25.76
N PRO A 384 7.61 -9.13 -25.86
CA PRO A 384 8.69 -9.54 -24.96
C PRO A 384 8.41 -9.30 -23.48
N ALA A 385 7.65 -8.23 -23.13
CA ALA A 385 7.28 -7.93 -21.77
C ALA A 385 6.25 -8.94 -21.21
N MET A 386 5.32 -9.42 -22.03
CA MET A 386 4.41 -10.50 -21.65
C MET A 386 5.15 -11.82 -21.44
N GLU A 387 6.04 -12.18 -22.38
CA GLU A 387 6.83 -13.41 -22.31
C GLU A 387 7.69 -13.47 -21.05
N ALA A 388 8.25 -12.36 -20.61
CA ALA A 388 9.05 -12.30 -19.39
C ALA A 388 8.27 -12.70 -18.12
N VAL A 389 6.99 -12.37 -18.05
CA VAL A 389 6.10 -12.79 -16.95
C VAL A 389 5.60 -14.23 -17.16
N GLN A 390 5.16 -14.57 -18.36
CA GLN A 390 4.66 -15.93 -18.68
C GLN A 390 5.74 -17.00 -18.48
N SER A 391 7.00 -16.68 -18.75
CA SER A 391 8.15 -17.59 -18.53
C SER A 391 8.64 -17.63 -17.08
N GLY A 392 8.10 -16.79 -16.20
CA GLY A 392 8.50 -16.70 -14.79
C GLY A 392 9.84 -15.99 -14.54
N LYS A 393 10.42 -15.32 -15.54
CA LYS A 393 11.62 -14.47 -15.35
C LYS A 393 11.32 -13.30 -14.42
N THR A 394 10.15 -12.68 -14.58
CA THR A 394 9.58 -11.73 -13.63
C THR A 394 8.34 -12.33 -12.96
N LYS A 395 8.28 -12.28 -11.64
CA LYS A 395 7.18 -12.86 -10.85
C LYS A 395 6.44 -11.77 -10.08
N PHE A 396 5.11 -11.79 -10.17
CA PHE A 396 4.26 -10.93 -9.32
C PHE A 396 3.99 -11.61 -7.98
N VAL A 397 4.04 -10.83 -6.91
CA VAL A 397 3.64 -11.24 -5.58
C VAL A 397 2.56 -10.26 -5.10
N PRO A 398 1.30 -10.71 -4.95
CA PRO A 398 0.78 -12.04 -5.23
C PRO A 398 0.59 -12.30 -6.72
N GLU A 399 0.64 -13.58 -7.10
CA GLU A 399 0.62 -14.05 -8.50
C GLU A 399 -0.63 -13.61 -9.28
N ARG A 400 -1.76 -13.40 -8.62
CA ARG A 400 -3.02 -12.99 -9.26
C ARG A 400 -2.89 -11.75 -10.15
N PHE A 401 -1.96 -10.86 -9.89
CA PHE A 401 -1.73 -9.66 -10.70
C PHE A 401 -1.04 -9.95 -12.04
N SER A 402 -0.43 -11.11 -12.23
CA SER A 402 0.14 -11.53 -13.51
C SER A 402 -0.92 -11.58 -14.60
N SER A 403 -2.09 -12.14 -14.30
CA SER A 403 -3.21 -12.22 -15.25
C SER A 403 -3.71 -10.83 -15.65
N THR A 404 -3.85 -9.94 -14.69
CA THR A 404 -4.27 -8.54 -14.92
C THR A 404 -3.26 -7.80 -15.79
N TYR A 405 -1.97 -7.97 -15.55
CA TYR A 405 -0.88 -7.40 -16.34
C TYR A 405 -0.91 -7.91 -17.80
N ILE A 406 -1.04 -9.22 -18.00
CA ILE A 406 -1.05 -9.84 -19.33
C ILE A 406 -2.26 -9.38 -20.14
N GLN A 407 -3.48 -9.42 -19.56
CA GLN A 407 -4.71 -8.97 -20.23
C GLN A 407 -4.63 -7.52 -20.71
N TRP A 408 -3.99 -6.66 -19.93
CA TRP A 408 -3.80 -5.26 -20.33
C TRP A 408 -2.86 -5.14 -21.53
N LEU A 409 -1.73 -5.88 -21.54
CA LEU A 409 -0.77 -5.84 -22.64
C LEU A 409 -1.32 -6.46 -23.93
N GLU A 410 -2.17 -7.48 -23.85
CA GLU A 410 -2.85 -8.06 -25.01
C GLU A 410 -3.72 -7.05 -25.75
N ASN A 411 -4.34 -6.14 -25.00
CA ASN A 411 -5.25 -5.12 -25.52
C ASN A 411 -4.61 -3.74 -25.64
N ILE A 412 -3.28 -3.65 -25.57
CA ILE A 412 -2.59 -2.36 -25.54
C ILE A 412 -2.74 -1.59 -26.85
N HIS A 413 -3.09 -0.32 -26.75
CA HIS A 413 -3.12 0.66 -27.84
C HIS A 413 -1.83 1.46 -27.91
N ASP A 414 -1.63 2.15 -29.03
CA ASP A 414 -0.49 3.05 -29.21
C ASP A 414 -0.52 4.16 -28.15
N TRP A 415 0.62 4.41 -27.53
CA TRP A 415 0.75 5.32 -26.43
C TRP A 415 0.99 6.74 -26.91
N CYS A 416 0.07 7.67 -26.62
CA CYS A 416 0.26 9.09 -26.84
C CYS A 416 1.27 9.67 -25.83
N ILE A 417 2.42 10.09 -26.32
CA ILE A 417 3.55 10.55 -25.49
C ILE A 417 3.76 12.06 -25.47
N SER A 418 3.07 12.84 -26.28
CA SER A 418 3.20 14.32 -26.28
C SER A 418 2.22 14.98 -25.34
N ARG A 419 2.68 16.03 -24.66
CA ARG A 419 1.89 16.87 -23.75
C ARG A 419 2.16 18.33 -24.07
N GLN A 420 1.12 19.13 -24.14
CA GLN A 420 1.17 20.56 -24.42
C GLN A 420 1.45 21.37 -23.14
N LEU A 421 2.48 20.95 -22.42
CA LEU A 421 2.97 21.56 -21.18
C LEU A 421 4.27 22.32 -21.41
N TRP A 422 4.64 23.13 -20.44
CA TRP A 422 5.97 23.74 -20.42
C TRP A 422 6.95 22.98 -19.52
N TRP A 423 6.44 22.33 -18.48
CA TRP A 423 7.21 21.55 -17.53
C TRP A 423 7.32 20.08 -17.93
N GLY A 424 8.53 19.60 -18.16
CA GLY A 424 8.86 18.23 -18.53
C GLY A 424 9.99 18.15 -19.54
N HIS A 425 10.30 16.93 -19.99
CA HIS A 425 11.31 16.67 -21.02
C HIS A 425 10.80 17.14 -22.37
N ARG A 426 11.39 18.18 -22.91
CA ARG A 426 11.01 18.70 -24.22
C ARG A 426 11.30 17.66 -25.30
N ILE A 427 10.36 17.46 -26.22
CA ILE A 427 10.52 16.50 -27.32
C ILE A 427 11.74 16.87 -28.15
N PRO A 428 12.71 15.93 -28.34
CA PRO A 428 13.99 16.20 -28.97
C PRO A 428 13.88 16.12 -30.51
N VAL A 429 12.94 16.88 -31.07
CA VAL A 429 12.68 16.97 -32.54
C VAL A 429 12.76 18.42 -32.96
N TRP A 430 13.43 18.67 -34.05
CA TRP A 430 13.56 19.97 -34.68
C TRP A 430 12.94 19.96 -36.07
N TYR A 431 12.27 21.04 -36.42
CA TYR A 431 11.68 21.27 -37.73
C TYR A 431 12.50 22.35 -38.46
N CYS A 432 12.94 22.06 -39.67
CA CYS A 432 13.60 23.04 -40.50
C CYS A 432 12.56 23.77 -41.37
N ASP A 433 12.43 25.08 -41.19
CA ASP A 433 11.43 25.86 -41.92
C ASP A 433 11.83 26.09 -43.39
N ASP A 434 13.11 25.95 -43.77
CA ASP A 434 13.58 26.14 -45.13
C ASP A 434 13.48 24.89 -46.00
N CYS A 435 13.79 23.70 -45.49
CA CYS A 435 13.74 22.46 -46.26
C CYS A 435 12.66 21.45 -45.82
N GLY A 436 11.88 21.78 -44.80
CA GLY A 436 10.81 20.92 -44.28
C GLY A 436 11.26 19.66 -43.56
N GLU A 437 12.58 19.51 -43.32
CA GLU A 437 13.10 18.32 -42.64
C GLU A 437 12.67 18.23 -41.19
N VAL A 438 12.32 17.04 -40.73
CA VAL A 438 11.99 16.74 -39.31
C VAL A 438 13.11 15.88 -38.73
N ILE A 439 13.79 16.40 -37.72
CA ILE A 439 15.06 15.86 -37.23
C ILE A 439 14.93 15.52 -35.77
N ALA A 440 15.00 14.22 -35.41
CA ALA A 440 15.20 13.79 -34.03
C ALA A 440 16.69 13.80 -33.69
N SER A 441 17.07 14.39 -32.55
CA SER A 441 18.48 14.54 -32.19
C SER A 441 18.75 14.26 -30.71
N ARG A 442 19.86 13.59 -30.45
CA ARG A 442 20.38 13.32 -29.09
C ARG A 442 20.96 14.55 -28.41
N THR A 443 21.34 15.57 -29.21
CA THR A 443 21.87 16.85 -28.77
C THR A 443 21.07 18.00 -29.34
N ASP A 444 21.17 19.14 -28.71
CA ASP A 444 20.55 20.36 -29.25
C ASP A 444 21.19 20.74 -30.58
N LEU A 445 20.38 21.19 -31.53
CA LEU A 445 20.82 21.59 -32.86
C LEU A 445 20.88 23.09 -32.99
N GLU A 446 21.94 23.60 -33.57
CA GLU A 446 22.10 25.03 -33.94
C GLU A 446 21.72 25.29 -35.39
N ALA A 447 21.77 24.27 -36.24
CA ALA A 447 21.43 24.37 -37.65
C ALA A 447 20.91 23.00 -38.17
N CYS A 448 20.15 23.04 -39.27
CA CYS A 448 19.67 21.87 -39.96
C CYS A 448 20.83 21.05 -40.53
N PRO A 449 20.99 19.77 -40.13
CA PRO A 449 22.07 18.93 -40.68
C PRO A 449 21.93 18.63 -42.18
N LYS A 450 20.72 18.80 -42.76
CA LYS A 450 20.45 18.51 -44.16
C LYS A 450 20.79 19.71 -45.09
N CYS A 451 20.39 20.91 -44.70
CA CYS A 451 20.54 22.08 -45.58
C CYS A 451 21.37 23.19 -44.94
N GLY A 452 21.87 23.05 -43.71
CA GLY A 452 22.70 24.05 -43.01
C GLY A 452 21.94 25.29 -42.52
N SER A 453 20.62 25.35 -42.69
CA SER A 453 19.80 26.50 -42.26
C SER A 453 19.77 26.60 -40.72
N LYS A 454 19.83 27.87 -40.25
CA LYS A 454 19.59 28.21 -38.84
C LYS A 454 18.09 28.41 -38.49
N HIS A 455 17.24 28.40 -39.51
CA HIS A 455 15.79 28.52 -39.30
C HIS A 455 15.20 27.16 -38.89
N ILE A 456 15.59 26.73 -37.71
CA ILE A 456 15.10 25.51 -37.07
C ILE A 456 14.37 25.85 -35.78
N ARG A 457 13.34 25.12 -35.47
CA ARG A 457 12.56 25.23 -34.24
C ARG A 457 12.38 23.88 -33.60
N GLN A 458 12.61 23.79 -32.30
CA GLN A 458 12.33 22.56 -31.56
C GLN A 458 10.83 22.40 -31.33
N ASP A 459 10.35 21.17 -31.30
CA ASP A 459 8.96 20.81 -30.93
C ASP A 459 8.60 21.51 -29.61
N PRO A 460 7.43 22.21 -29.52
CA PRO A 460 7.03 22.92 -28.32
C PRO A 460 6.56 22.03 -27.20
N ASP A 461 6.15 20.80 -27.50
CA ASP A 461 5.57 19.86 -26.57
C ASP A 461 6.64 19.17 -25.70
N VAL A 462 6.21 18.66 -24.58
CA VAL A 462 7.04 17.80 -23.71
C VAL A 462 6.54 16.37 -23.74
N LEU A 463 7.37 15.45 -23.29
CA LEU A 463 7.02 14.04 -23.15
C LEU A 463 6.10 13.82 -21.95
N ASP A 464 5.26 12.81 -22.04
CA ASP A 464 4.52 12.24 -20.92
C ASP A 464 5.46 11.90 -19.77
N THR A 465 5.09 12.23 -18.55
CA THR A 465 5.83 11.92 -17.32
C THR A 465 6.24 10.44 -17.27
N TRP A 466 5.31 9.57 -17.67
CA TRP A 466 5.56 8.12 -17.67
C TRP A 466 6.63 7.67 -18.66
N PHE A 467 7.00 8.50 -19.64
CA PHE A 467 8.08 8.17 -20.56
C PHE A 467 9.44 8.14 -19.87
N SER A 468 9.74 9.11 -19.02
CA SER A 468 10.96 9.11 -18.20
C SER A 468 10.89 8.12 -17.05
N SER A 469 9.73 7.98 -16.41
CA SER A 469 9.52 7.05 -15.31
C SER A 469 9.64 5.58 -15.75
N ALA A 470 9.34 5.27 -17.02
CA ALA A 470 9.53 3.94 -17.60
C ALA A 470 11.01 3.51 -17.69
N LEU A 471 11.93 4.45 -17.64
CA LEU A 471 13.38 4.18 -17.75
C LEU A 471 14.04 4.04 -16.37
N TRP A 472 13.30 4.24 -15.29
CA TRP A 472 13.78 4.36 -13.92
C TRP A 472 14.73 3.26 -13.47
N PRO A 473 14.50 1.97 -13.77
CA PRO A 473 15.37 0.88 -13.33
C PRO A 473 16.81 0.95 -13.86
N PHE A 474 17.04 1.62 -14.98
CA PHE A 474 18.36 1.67 -15.63
C PHE A 474 18.86 3.09 -15.85
N SER A 475 18.00 4.08 -16.10
CA SER A 475 18.43 5.46 -16.24
C SER A 475 19.04 6.03 -14.97
N THR A 476 18.51 5.65 -13.81
CA THR A 476 19.01 6.06 -12.50
C THR A 476 20.42 5.56 -12.21
N MET A 477 20.80 4.46 -12.82
CA MET A 477 22.11 3.82 -12.67
C MET A 477 23.12 4.25 -13.74
N GLY A 478 22.75 5.25 -14.58
CA GLY A 478 23.66 5.91 -15.49
C GLY A 478 23.58 5.47 -16.97
N TRP A 479 22.64 4.59 -17.34
CA TRP A 479 22.43 4.25 -18.75
C TRP A 479 22.13 5.54 -19.58
N PRO A 480 22.67 5.70 -20.80
CA PRO A 480 23.20 4.68 -21.71
C PRO A 480 24.64 4.22 -21.49
N ASP A 481 25.36 4.80 -20.52
CA ASP A 481 26.70 4.32 -20.19
C ASP A 481 26.63 3.01 -19.40
N ARG A 482 27.65 2.18 -19.55
CA ARG A 482 27.81 0.97 -18.74
C ARG A 482 28.59 1.30 -17.47
N THR A 483 27.88 1.83 -16.47
CA THR A 483 28.50 2.18 -15.19
C THR A 483 28.72 0.94 -14.31
N PRO A 484 29.65 0.97 -13.35
CA PRO A 484 29.79 -0.09 -12.34
C PRO A 484 28.50 -0.32 -11.55
N VAL A 485 27.74 0.74 -11.24
CA VAL A 485 26.46 0.69 -10.55
C VAL A 485 25.41 -0.08 -11.36
N LEU A 486 25.29 0.22 -12.65
CA LEU A 486 24.39 -0.49 -13.55
C LEU A 486 24.77 -1.97 -13.70
N ASN A 487 26.07 -2.27 -13.81
CA ASN A 487 26.54 -3.63 -13.96
C ASN A 487 26.30 -4.49 -12.71
N GLN A 488 26.37 -3.90 -11.51
CA GLN A 488 26.21 -4.60 -10.24
C GLN A 488 24.74 -4.85 -9.91
N TRP A 489 23.86 -3.84 -10.07
CA TRP A 489 22.52 -3.85 -9.50
C TRP A 489 21.37 -3.92 -10.52
N TYR A 490 21.66 -3.98 -11.82
CA TYR A 490 20.65 -4.24 -12.84
C TYR A 490 20.78 -5.68 -13.37
N PRO A 491 19.69 -6.45 -13.50
CA PRO A 491 18.30 -6.11 -13.14
C PRO A 491 18.11 -5.94 -11.63
N THR A 492 17.19 -5.04 -11.24
CA THR A 492 16.88 -4.87 -9.83
C THR A 492 16.22 -6.12 -9.24
N SER A 493 16.36 -6.34 -7.94
CA SER A 493 15.88 -7.56 -7.30
C SER A 493 14.36 -7.55 -7.15
N THR A 494 13.82 -6.46 -6.64
CA THR A 494 12.40 -6.32 -6.35
C THR A 494 11.91 -4.92 -6.74
N MET A 495 10.75 -4.86 -7.36
CA MET A 495 9.96 -3.66 -7.54
C MET A 495 8.79 -3.72 -6.57
N VAL A 496 8.62 -2.70 -5.73
CA VAL A 496 7.51 -2.57 -4.80
C VAL A 496 6.61 -1.43 -5.25
N THR A 497 5.31 -1.66 -5.33
CA THR A 497 4.35 -0.63 -5.73
C THR A 497 2.90 -1.02 -5.41
N GLY A 498 1.99 -0.04 -5.41
CA GLY A 498 0.56 -0.28 -5.34
C GLY A 498 -0.01 -0.93 -6.61
N TYR A 499 -1.09 -1.67 -6.46
CA TYR A 499 -1.75 -2.31 -7.61
C TYR A 499 -2.33 -1.31 -8.63
N ASP A 500 -2.59 -0.08 -8.21
CA ASP A 500 -3.20 0.97 -9.03
C ASP A 500 -2.28 1.55 -10.11
N ILE A 501 -0.96 1.32 -10.01
CA ILE A 501 0.02 1.80 -11.00
C ILE A 501 0.75 0.67 -11.76
N ILE A 502 0.22 -0.54 -11.77
CA ILE A 502 0.79 -1.64 -12.55
C ILE A 502 0.88 -1.26 -14.03
N PHE A 503 -0.18 -0.70 -14.59
CA PHE A 503 -0.23 -0.32 -16.01
C PHE A 503 0.52 0.98 -16.31
N PHE A 504 0.47 1.92 -15.37
CA PHE A 504 1.14 3.18 -15.53
C PHE A 504 2.66 3.07 -15.50
N TRP A 505 3.17 2.20 -14.61
CA TRP A 505 4.58 2.18 -14.32
C TRP A 505 5.24 0.82 -14.54
N VAL A 506 4.75 -0.26 -13.92
CA VAL A 506 5.38 -1.58 -14.01
C VAL A 506 5.46 -2.05 -15.47
N ALA A 507 4.33 -2.02 -16.20
CA ALA A 507 4.28 -2.44 -17.59
C ALA A 507 5.22 -1.61 -18.48
N ARG A 508 5.29 -0.29 -18.24
CA ARG A 508 6.17 0.59 -19.01
C ARG A 508 7.64 0.36 -18.75
N MET A 509 8.04 0.14 -17.50
CA MET A 509 9.40 -0.27 -17.16
C MET A 509 9.75 -1.61 -17.83
N MET A 510 8.85 -2.57 -17.83
CA MET A 510 9.06 -3.88 -18.44
C MET A 510 9.36 -3.77 -19.92
N PHE A 511 8.49 -3.13 -20.72
CA PHE A 511 8.71 -3.09 -22.14
C PHE A 511 9.88 -2.17 -22.57
N MET A 512 10.14 -1.09 -21.85
CA MET A 512 11.32 -0.26 -22.13
C MET A 512 12.63 -0.97 -21.79
N SER A 513 12.67 -1.69 -20.68
CA SER A 513 13.85 -2.48 -20.30
C SER A 513 14.09 -3.63 -21.28
N MET A 514 13.05 -4.36 -21.67
CA MET A 514 13.19 -5.43 -22.67
C MET A 514 13.68 -4.88 -24.01
N GLU A 515 13.31 -3.66 -24.39
CA GLU A 515 13.75 -3.03 -25.63
C GLU A 515 15.20 -2.51 -25.57
N PHE A 516 15.60 -1.85 -24.49
CA PHE A 516 16.89 -1.15 -24.42
C PHE A 516 17.99 -1.92 -23.70
N MET A 517 17.63 -2.65 -22.64
CA MET A 517 18.56 -3.48 -21.89
C MET A 517 18.62 -4.92 -22.39
N LYS A 518 17.61 -5.37 -23.13
CA LYS A 518 17.41 -6.76 -23.58
C LYS A 518 17.34 -7.76 -22.41
N GLU A 519 16.97 -7.26 -21.25
CA GLU A 519 16.85 -7.98 -20.00
C GLU A 519 15.67 -7.44 -19.20
N ILE A 520 15.11 -8.25 -18.29
CA ILE A 520 14.06 -7.82 -17.37
C ILE A 520 14.54 -6.69 -16.48
N PRO A 521 13.67 -5.74 -16.07
CA PRO A 521 14.08 -4.68 -15.14
C PRO A 521 14.16 -5.12 -13.69
N PHE A 522 13.37 -6.14 -13.30
CA PHE A 522 13.29 -6.66 -11.94
C PHE A 522 12.79 -8.10 -11.94
N ARG A 523 13.26 -8.87 -10.93
CA ARG A 523 12.91 -10.30 -10.78
C ARG A 523 11.56 -10.49 -10.13
N TYR A 524 11.21 -9.66 -9.15
CA TYR A 524 9.93 -9.69 -8.42
C TYR A 524 9.22 -8.36 -8.52
N VAL A 525 7.90 -8.41 -8.63
CA VAL A 525 6.99 -7.27 -8.50
C VAL A 525 6.14 -7.52 -7.27
N PHE A 526 6.51 -6.91 -6.16
CA PHE A 526 5.78 -7.00 -4.92
C PHE A 526 4.71 -5.92 -4.88
N ILE A 527 3.45 -6.37 -4.96
CA ILE A 527 2.28 -5.49 -5.01
C ILE A 527 1.67 -5.36 -3.62
N HIS A 528 1.49 -4.14 -3.18
CA HIS A 528 0.72 -3.82 -1.98
C HIS A 528 -0.63 -3.20 -2.32
N GLY A 529 -1.57 -3.25 -1.36
CA GLY A 529 -2.86 -2.57 -1.44
C GLY A 529 -2.79 -1.10 -1.04
N LEU A 530 -3.96 -0.47 -0.96
CA LEU A 530 -4.10 0.92 -0.56
C LEU A 530 -4.38 1.05 0.94
N VAL A 531 -3.96 2.18 1.52
CA VAL A 531 -4.28 2.50 2.90
C VAL A 531 -5.66 3.16 2.96
N ARG A 532 -6.53 2.59 3.79
CA ARG A 532 -7.91 3.03 4.00
C ARG A 532 -8.14 3.52 5.43
N ASP A 533 -9.15 4.33 5.63
CA ASP A 533 -9.57 4.76 6.97
C ASP A 533 -10.23 3.63 7.79
N SER A 534 -10.62 3.90 9.02
CA SER A 534 -11.28 2.93 9.90
C SER A 534 -12.58 2.35 9.33
N GLN A 535 -13.25 3.08 8.44
CA GLN A 535 -14.49 2.67 7.77
C GLN A 535 -14.24 1.94 6.44
N GLY A 536 -12.98 1.78 6.04
CA GLY A 536 -12.60 1.13 4.78
C GLY A 536 -12.69 2.02 3.54
N ARG A 537 -12.85 3.36 3.69
CA ARG A 537 -12.88 4.30 2.58
C ARG A 537 -11.44 4.69 2.19
N LYS A 538 -11.22 4.93 0.89
CA LYS A 538 -9.93 5.45 0.41
C LYS A 538 -9.62 6.79 1.10
N MET A 539 -8.42 6.93 1.63
CA MET A 539 -7.97 8.19 2.20
C MET A 539 -7.71 9.21 1.10
N SER A 540 -8.27 10.39 1.24
CA SER A 540 -8.03 11.51 0.33
C SER A 540 -8.10 12.86 1.05
N LYS A 541 -7.38 13.86 0.52
CA LYS A 541 -7.42 15.22 1.05
C LYS A 541 -8.81 15.86 0.89
N SER A 542 -9.53 15.49 -0.17
CA SER A 542 -10.88 16.01 -0.45
C SER A 542 -11.93 15.49 0.54
N LEU A 543 -11.79 14.27 1.03
CA LEU A 543 -12.68 13.69 2.04
C LEU A 543 -12.29 14.08 3.49
N GLY A 544 -11.14 14.73 3.67
CA GLY A 544 -10.65 15.11 5.02
C GLY A 544 -10.36 13.92 5.95
N ASN A 545 -10.25 12.72 5.43
CA ASN A 545 -9.99 11.49 6.17
C ASN A 545 -8.52 11.02 6.05
N GLY A 546 -7.66 11.83 5.46
CA GLY A 546 -6.23 11.55 5.32
C GLY A 546 -5.50 11.74 6.66
N ILE A 547 -4.66 10.77 7.01
CA ILE A 547 -3.77 10.84 8.17
C ILE A 547 -2.39 11.27 7.65
N ASP A 548 -1.79 12.31 8.25
CA ASP A 548 -0.42 12.74 7.93
C ASP A 548 0.58 11.82 8.65
N PRO A 549 1.49 11.14 7.92
CA PRO A 549 2.50 10.29 8.54
C PRO A 549 3.38 11.03 9.55
N LEU A 550 3.72 12.30 9.31
CA LEU A 550 4.56 13.07 10.23
C LEU A 550 3.87 13.37 11.55
N GLU A 551 2.58 13.70 11.54
CA GLU A 551 1.81 13.89 12.78
C GLU A 551 1.75 12.60 13.60
N VAL A 552 1.64 11.46 12.93
CA VAL A 552 1.67 10.15 13.60
C VAL A 552 3.05 9.88 14.20
N ILE A 553 4.13 10.15 13.46
CA ILE A 553 5.50 9.98 13.93
C ILE A 553 5.77 10.88 15.15
N GLU A 554 5.38 12.14 15.09
CA GLU A 554 5.54 13.07 16.23
C GLU A 554 4.83 12.59 17.50
N LYS A 555 3.66 11.99 17.35
CA LYS A 555 2.83 11.56 18.50
C LYS A 555 3.20 10.18 19.03
N TYR A 556 3.54 9.24 18.17
CA TYR A 556 3.67 7.82 18.52
C TYR A 556 5.05 7.24 18.22
N GLY A 557 5.87 7.91 17.42
CA GLY A 557 7.16 7.43 16.93
C GLY A 557 7.08 6.74 15.57
N ALA A 558 8.19 6.79 14.83
CA ALA A 558 8.31 6.17 13.50
C ALA A 558 8.19 4.65 13.56
N ASP A 559 8.80 4.00 14.55
CA ASP A 559 8.73 2.55 14.74
C ASP A 559 7.31 2.05 14.94
N ALA A 560 6.49 2.76 15.73
CA ALA A 560 5.10 2.42 15.94
C ALA A 560 4.27 2.53 14.65
N LEU A 561 4.52 3.56 13.84
CA LEU A 561 3.89 3.72 12.53
C LEU A 561 4.31 2.60 11.58
N ARG A 562 5.60 2.36 11.42
CA ARG A 562 6.16 1.32 10.54
C ARG A 562 5.58 -0.05 10.87
N PHE A 563 5.59 -0.42 12.14
CA PHE A 563 5.06 -1.70 12.60
C PHE A 563 3.54 -1.81 12.35
N THR A 564 2.79 -0.71 12.51
CA THR A 564 1.35 -0.65 12.19
C THR A 564 1.07 -0.87 10.70
N LEU A 565 1.92 -0.35 9.83
CA LEU A 565 1.76 -0.47 8.37
C LEU A 565 2.04 -1.89 7.86
N VAL A 566 2.66 -2.74 8.68
CA VAL A 566 3.04 -4.10 8.27
C VAL A 566 2.20 -5.17 8.95
N THR A 567 2.00 -5.09 10.26
CA THR A 567 1.23 -6.10 11.02
C THR A 567 -0.17 -6.29 10.44
N GLY A 568 -0.60 -7.55 10.30
CA GLY A 568 -1.90 -7.90 9.75
C GLY A 568 -2.13 -7.47 8.31
N ASN A 569 -1.06 -7.09 7.57
CA ASN A 569 -1.11 -6.77 6.16
C ASN A 569 -0.67 -7.98 5.33
N THR A 570 -1.40 -8.25 4.26
CA THR A 570 -1.10 -9.32 3.32
C THR A 570 -0.86 -8.76 1.92
N PRO A 571 0.01 -9.37 1.11
CA PRO A 571 0.35 -8.88 -0.22
C PRO A 571 -0.89 -8.61 -1.09
N GLY A 572 -0.92 -7.43 -1.72
CA GLY A 572 -1.97 -7.02 -2.65
C GLY A 572 -3.33 -6.69 -2.05
N ASN A 573 -3.50 -6.71 -0.74
CA ASN A 573 -4.74 -6.36 -0.06
C ASN A 573 -4.67 -4.97 0.57
N ASP A 574 -5.82 -4.28 0.56
CA ASP A 574 -5.95 -2.99 1.23
C ASP A 574 -5.89 -3.16 2.75
N MET A 575 -5.29 -2.18 3.41
CA MET A 575 -5.18 -2.17 4.86
C MET A 575 -5.90 -0.97 5.48
N ARG A 576 -6.39 -1.12 6.70
CA ARG A 576 -6.97 -0.02 7.49
C ARG A 576 -5.93 0.55 8.44
N CYS A 577 -5.77 1.87 8.42
CA CYS A 577 -4.90 2.60 9.34
C CYS A 577 -5.74 3.61 10.16
N TYR A 578 -5.60 3.56 11.49
CA TYR A 578 -6.28 4.44 12.44
C TYR A 578 -5.45 4.55 13.72
N TYR A 579 -5.68 5.60 14.49
CA TYR A 579 -4.80 5.99 15.60
C TYR A 579 -4.71 4.94 16.72
N GLU A 580 -5.79 4.26 17.07
CA GLU A 580 -5.82 3.26 18.15
C GLU A 580 -4.90 2.06 17.83
N ARG A 581 -4.78 1.72 16.56
CA ARG A 581 -3.86 0.66 16.12
C ARG A 581 -2.41 1.09 16.27
N VAL A 582 -2.09 2.33 15.92
CA VAL A 582 -0.74 2.88 16.10
C VAL A 582 -0.38 2.97 17.60
N GLU A 583 -1.34 3.36 18.43
CA GLU A 583 -1.16 3.41 19.88
C GLU A 583 -0.88 2.03 20.48
N GLY A 584 -1.56 0.99 19.99
CA GLY A 584 -1.28 -0.40 20.36
C GLY A 584 0.18 -0.79 20.08
N ASN A 585 0.69 -0.44 18.92
CA ASN A 585 2.08 -0.73 18.55
C ASN A 585 3.12 0.14 19.29
N ARG A 586 2.76 1.38 19.65
CA ARG A 586 3.59 2.15 20.59
C ARG A 586 3.66 1.48 21.98
N ASN A 587 2.57 0.88 22.44
CA ASN A 587 2.57 0.14 23.69
C ASN A 587 3.46 -1.11 23.63
N PHE A 588 3.56 -1.75 22.46
CA PHE A 588 4.53 -2.81 22.21
C PHE A 588 5.98 -2.29 22.36
N ALA A 589 6.30 -1.17 21.72
CA ALA A 589 7.60 -0.53 21.87
C ALA A 589 7.93 -0.22 23.34
N ASN A 590 6.96 0.31 24.10
CA ASN A 590 7.12 0.54 25.55
C ASN A 590 7.35 -0.75 26.34
N LYS A 591 6.67 -1.85 25.95
CA LYS A 591 6.88 -3.14 26.62
C LYS A 591 8.29 -3.67 26.38
N LEU A 592 8.76 -3.58 25.13
CA LEU A 592 10.11 -3.97 24.76
C LEU A 592 11.17 -3.14 25.49
N TRP A 593 10.96 -1.83 25.60
CA TRP A 593 11.79 -0.92 26.38
C TRP A 593 11.89 -1.34 27.85
N ASN A 594 10.76 -1.63 28.47
CA ASN A 594 10.72 -2.05 29.87
C ASN A 594 11.36 -3.42 30.10
N ALA A 595 11.20 -4.36 29.18
CA ALA A 595 11.84 -5.66 29.21
C ALA A 595 13.38 -5.53 29.10
N SER A 596 13.84 -4.67 28.21
CA SER A 596 15.27 -4.36 28.07
C SER A 596 15.83 -3.68 29.31
N LYS A 597 15.12 -2.70 29.87
CA LYS A 597 15.49 -2.04 31.12
C LYS A 597 15.59 -3.05 32.26
N PHE A 598 14.61 -3.95 32.40
CA PHE A 598 14.65 -5.02 33.41
C PHE A 598 15.89 -5.91 33.22
N THR A 599 16.17 -6.32 31.98
CA THR A 599 17.36 -7.13 31.67
C THR A 599 18.64 -6.41 32.08
N LEU A 600 18.85 -5.18 31.63
CA LEU A 600 20.04 -4.37 31.92
C LEU A 600 20.26 -4.14 33.39
N MET A 601 19.21 -3.91 34.16
CA MET A 601 19.29 -3.75 35.62
C MET A 601 19.77 -5.01 36.38
N ASN A 602 19.75 -6.16 35.72
CA ASN A 602 20.16 -7.45 36.31
C ASN A 602 21.48 -7.97 35.71
N LEU A 603 22.26 -7.13 35.00
CA LEU A 603 23.53 -7.51 34.38
C LEU A 603 24.77 -7.01 35.13
N ASP A 604 24.66 -6.53 36.40
CA ASP A 604 25.79 -5.95 37.16
C ASP A 604 26.99 -6.88 37.29
N ASP A 605 26.73 -8.16 37.40
CA ASP A 605 27.71 -9.21 37.61
C ASP A 605 27.80 -10.21 36.44
N TYR A 606 27.25 -9.82 35.30
CA TYR A 606 27.24 -10.67 34.07
C TYR A 606 28.65 -10.75 33.45
N ASP A 607 29.18 -11.97 33.27
CA ASP A 607 30.37 -12.22 32.44
C ASP A 607 29.99 -12.58 31.01
N PRO A 608 30.20 -11.71 30.04
CA PRO A 608 29.86 -11.98 28.64
C PRO A 608 30.62 -13.15 28.01
N ARG A 609 31.68 -13.64 28.65
CA ARG A 609 32.48 -14.80 28.21
C ARG A 609 31.91 -16.10 28.72
N PHE A 610 30.96 -16.05 29.66
CA PHE A 610 30.30 -17.22 30.21
C PHE A 610 29.35 -17.83 29.17
N ILE A 611 29.56 -19.08 28.82
CA ILE A 611 28.68 -19.86 27.93
C ILE A 611 28.20 -21.06 28.72
N PRO A 612 26.88 -21.19 28.99
CA PRO A 612 26.37 -22.35 29.73
C PRO A 612 26.56 -23.64 28.97
N GLU A 613 26.77 -24.73 29.75
CA GLU A 613 26.60 -26.08 29.21
C GLU A 613 25.12 -26.45 29.17
N GLU A 614 24.72 -27.35 28.27
CA GLU A 614 23.32 -27.77 28.09
C GLU A 614 22.63 -28.21 29.38
N SER A 615 23.38 -28.94 30.26
CA SER A 615 22.91 -29.41 31.55
C SER A 615 22.55 -28.31 32.56
N GLN A 616 22.99 -27.08 32.31
CA GLN A 616 22.75 -25.93 33.18
C GLN A 616 21.45 -25.20 32.83
N TYR A 617 20.88 -25.43 31.64
CA TYR A 617 19.61 -24.83 31.25
C TYR A 617 18.43 -25.45 31.99
N THR A 618 17.56 -24.61 32.52
CA THR A 618 16.28 -25.04 33.08
C THR A 618 15.29 -25.35 31.97
N LEU A 619 14.15 -25.96 32.33
CA LEU A 619 13.06 -26.19 31.38
C LEU A 619 12.59 -24.90 30.69
N ALA A 620 12.46 -23.79 31.43
CA ALA A 620 12.08 -22.51 30.87
C ALA A 620 13.15 -21.92 29.94
N ASP A 621 14.45 -22.10 30.24
CA ASP A 621 15.54 -21.67 29.37
C ASP A 621 15.50 -22.43 28.04
N LYS A 622 15.36 -23.75 28.08
CA LYS A 622 15.27 -24.58 26.89
C LYS A 622 14.02 -24.25 26.06
N TRP A 623 12.89 -24.05 26.70
CA TRP A 623 11.65 -23.63 26.05
C TRP A 623 11.80 -22.31 25.30
N ILE A 624 12.37 -21.27 25.90
CA ILE A 624 12.49 -19.95 25.25
C ILE A 624 13.52 -19.99 24.11
N LEU A 625 14.57 -20.80 24.23
CA LEU A 625 15.60 -20.97 23.21
C LEU A 625 15.04 -21.70 21.96
N GLU A 626 14.27 -22.78 22.18
CA GLU A 626 13.58 -23.45 21.08
C GLU A 626 12.55 -22.55 20.39
N GLY A 627 11.74 -21.83 21.17
CA GLY A 627 10.79 -20.86 20.65
C GLY A 627 11.45 -19.75 19.86
N LEU A 628 12.64 -19.28 20.28
CA LEU A 628 13.44 -18.34 19.50
C LEU A 628 13.90 -18.93 18.17
N ALA A 629 14.45 -20.13 18.17
CA ALA A 629 14.93 -20.78 16.97
C ALA A 629 13.80 -20.97 15.93
N GLN A 630 12.62 -21.41 16.36
CA GLN A 630 11.43 -21.50 15.51
C GLN A 630 11.00 -20.14 14.97
N THR A 631 11.07 -19.08 15.79
CA THR A 631 10.73 -17.72 15.38
C THR A 631 11.71 -17.22 14.31
N GLU A 632 13.01 -17.46 14.47
CA GLU A 632 14.05 -17.08 13.48
C GLU A 632 13.82 -17.74 12.13
N GLU A 633 13.46 -19.04 12.14
CA GLU A 633 13.13 -19.79 10.93
C GLU A 633 11.86 -19.24 10.26
N HIS A 634 10.76 -19.08 11.01
CA HIS A 634 9.48 -18.58 10.49
C HIS A 634 9.58 -17.16 9.94
N VAL A 635 10.30 -16.29 10.64
CA VAL A 635 10.49 -14.89 10.20
C VAL A 635 11.27 -14.85 8.90
N SER A 636 12.38 -15.59 8.80
CA SER A 636 13.21 -15.65 7.60
C SER A 636 12.43 -16.21 6.41
N GLU A 637 11.70 -17.32 6.62
CA GLU A 637 10.86 -17.93 5.59
C GLU A 637 9.76 -16.98 5.09
N ASN A 638 9.08 -16.28 5.99
CA ASN A 638 8.03 -15.32 5.62
C ASN A 638 8.60 -14.09 4.89
N LEU A 639 9.75 -13.56 5.31
CA LEU A 639 10.42 -12.46 4.61
C LEU A 639 10.84 -12.85 3.19
N ASP A 640 11.37 -14.05 3.00
CA ASP A 640 11.76 -14.56 1.68
C ASP A 640 10.54 -14.84 0.76
N LYS A 641 9.37 -15.07 1.34
CA LYS A 641 8.07 -15.20 0.64
C LYS A 641 7.34 -13.86 0.45
N TYR A 642 7.89 -12.75 0.91
CA TYR A 642 7.22 -11.43 0.94
C TYR A 642 5.99 -11.36 1.85
N GLU A 643 5.82 -12.29 2.79
CA GLU A 643 4.75 -12.30 3.80
C GLU A 643 5.17 -11.48 5.05
N LEU A 644 5.47 -10.18 4.80
CA LEU A 644 6.07 -9.30 5.82
C LEU A 644 5.19 -9.14 7.06
N GLY A 645 3.87 -9.17 6.89
CA GLY A 645 2.91 -9.12 8.00
C GLY A 645 3.02 -10.33 8.90
N ALA A 646 3.08 -11.54 8.33
CA ALA A 646 3.23 -12.78 9.09
C ALA A 646 4.58 -12.83 9.84
N ALA A 647 5.65 -12.33 9.21
CA ALA A 647 6.95 -12.19 9.87
C ALA A 647 6.86 -11.27 11.10
N ALA A 648 6.24 -10.08 10.95
CA ALA A 648 6.06 -9.13 12.05
C ALA A 648 5.21 -9.70 13.19
N ASP A 649 4.11 -10.39 12.86
CA ASP A 649 3.21 -11.02 13.84
C ASP A 649 3.93 -12.13 14.62
N SER A 650 4.78 -12.94 13.96
CA SER A 650 5.59 -13.98 14.63
C SER A 650 6.56 -13.40 15.64
N ILE A 651 7.24 -12.29 15.28
CA ILE A 651 8.17 -11.62 16.21
C ILE A 651 7.40 -10.99 17.38
N TYR A 652 6.26 -10.37 17.10
CA TYR A 652 5.42 -9.77 18.11
C TYR A 652 4.97 -10.81 19.14
N ASP A 653 4.43 -11.92 18.68
CA ASP A 653 3.93 -12.99 19.54
C ASP A 653 5.04 -13.59 20.41
N PHE A 654 6.20 -13.84 19.83
CA PHE A 654 7.34 -14.34 20.60
C PHE A 654 7.83 -13.32 21.64
N ALA A 655 8.05 -12.06 21.22
CA ALA A 655 8.56 -11.02 22.11
C ALA A 655 7.57 -10.67 23.23
N TRP A 656 6.29 -10.52 22.91
CA TRP A 656 5.28 -10.14 23.90
C TRP A 656 4.84 -11.32 24.75
N ASN A 657 4.33 -12.38 24.10
CA ASN A 657 3.66 -13.47 24.81
C ASN A 657 4.63 -14.47 25.41
N SER A 658 5.76 -14.78 24.75
CA SER A 658 6.71 -15.76 25.26
C SER A 658 7.79 -15.11 26.14
N PHE A 659 8.53 -14.16 25.60
CA PHE A 659 9.65 -13.55 26.32
C PHE A 659 9.19 -12.67 27.48
N CYS A 660 8.34 -11.66 27.21
CA CYS A 660 7.95 -10.70 28.26
C CYS A 660 6.98 -11.28 29.29
N ASP A 661 5.95 -12.01 28.87
CA ASP A 661 4.87 -12.44 29.79
C ASP A 661 5.19 -13.74 30.55
N TRP A 662 6.10 -14.54 29.99
CA TRP A 662 6.44 -15.82 30.65
C TRP A 662 7.90 -15.92 31.05
N TYR A 663 8.84 -15.80 30.09
CA TYR A 663 10.25 -16.07 30.41
C TYR A 663 10.80 -15.08 31.43
N ILE A 664 10.59 -13.78 31.30
CA ILE A 664 11.02 -12.79 32.27
C ILE A 664 10.44 -13.10 33.67
N GLU A 665 9.19 -13.52 33.77
CA GLU A 665 8.56 -13.85 35.04
C GLU A 665 9.18 -15.10 35.68
N THR A 666 9.53 -16.12 34.90
CA THR A 666 10.24 -17.31 35.42
C THR A 666 11.67 -16.96 35.85
N ALA A 667 12.34 -16.05 35.14
CA ALA A 667 13.71 -15.64 35.41
C ALA A 667 13.89 -14.86 36.73
N LYS A 668 12.87 -14.10 37.17
CA LYS A 668 12.95 -13.22 38.36
C LYS A 668 13.47 -13.91 39.60
N GLY A 669 13.00 -15.11 39.89
CA GLY A 669 13.40 -15.85 41.10
C GLY A 669 14.89 -16.22 41.12
N ARG A 670 15.48 -16.46 39.95
CA ARG A 670 16.89 -16.81 39.76
C ARG A 670 17.76 -15.54 39.75
N LEU A 671 17.26 -14.43 39.24
CA LEU A 671 17.97 -13.15 39.22
C LEU A 671 18.06 -12.48 40.58
N TYR A 672 17.04 -12.61 41.45
CA TYR A 672 17.01 -12.03 42.79
C TYR A 672 17.55 -12.96 43.86
N GLY A 673 17.95 -14.18 43.48
CA GLY A 673 18.56 -15.18 44.38
C GLY A 673 20.05 -14.89 44.66
N ALA A 674 20.76 -15.94 45.13
CA ALA A 674 22.19 -15.85 45.37
C ALA A 674 22.97 -15.65 44.05
N HIS A 675 24.08 -14.92 44.10
CA HIS A 675 25.00 -14.76 42.98
C HIS A 675 25.75 -16.11 42.76
N ASN A 676 25.22 -16.93 41.90
CA ASN A 676 25.70 -18.28 41.57
C ASN A 676 25.63 -18.56 40.04
N ALA A 677 26.02 -19.77 39.65
CA ALA A 677 26.04 -20.21 38.26
C ALA A 677 24.63 -20.14 37.62
N ASP A 678 23.56 -20.38 38.36
CA ASP A 678 22.19 -20.34 37.89
C ASP A 678 21.76 -18.92 37.49
N ARG A 679 22.20 -17.88 38.22
CA ARG A 679 22.02 -16.47 37.86
C ARG A 679 22.77 -16.14 36.56
N GLN A 680 24.01 -16.62 36.38
CA GLN A 680 24.79 -16.38 35.16
C GLN A 680 24.15 -17.03 33.93
N VAL A 681 23.59 -18.25 34.08
CA VAL A 681 22.82 -18.91 33.00
C VAL A 681 21.61 -18.07 32.62
N THR A 682 20.86 -17.56 33.61
CA THR A 682 19.68 -16.74 33.36
C THR A 682 20.02 -15.42 32.64
N GLN A 683 21.08 -14.74 33.07
CA GLN A 683 21.59 -13.53 32.42
C GLN A 683 22.02 -13.80 30.98
N TYR A 684 22.73 -14.90 30.74
CA TYR A 684 23.12 -15.32 29.39
C TYR A 684 21.90 -15.50 28.49
N VAL A 685 20.89 -16.25 28.92
CA VAL A 685 19.70 -16.51 28.11
C VAL A 685 18.89 -15.23 27.85
N LEU A 686 18.76 -14.34 28.87
CA LEU A 686 18.10 -13.05 28.69
C LEU A 686 18.81 -12.18 27.64
N VAL A 687 20.12 -12.06 27.71
CA VAL A 687 20.92 -11.27 26.76
C VAL A 687 20.85 -11.90 25.38
N TYR A 688 21.02 -13.21 25.27
CA TYR A 688 20.98 -13.94 24.00
C TYR A 688 19.64 -13.78 23.29
N VAL A 689 18.53 -14.04 24.00
CA VAL A 689 17.18 -13.93 23.41
C VAL A 689 16.84 -12.48 23.06
N LEU A 690 17.13 -11.53 23.97
CA LEU A 690 16.80 -10.13 23.74
C LEU A 690 17.58 -9.53 22.56
N THR A 691 18.87 -9.82 22.44
CA THR A 691 19.70 -9.36 21.31
C THR A 691 19.16 -9.88 19.98
N ARG A 692 18.69 -11.12 19.96
CA ARG A 692 18.10 -11.71 18.74
C ARG A 692 16.72 -11.15 18.41
N ILE A 693 15.89 -10.88 19.43
CA ILE A 693 14.62 -10.13 19.25
C ILE A 693 14.91 -8.76 18.62
N MET A 694 15.94 -8.03 19.10
CA MET A 694 16.33 -6.74 18.52
C MET A 694 16.72 -6.91 17.03
N ALA A 695 17.50 -7.93 16.71
CA ALA A 695 17.94 -8.17 15.32
C ALA A 695 16.77 -8.53 14.40
N LEU A 696 15.86 -9.41 14.84
CA LEU A 696 14.66 -9.77 14.06
C LEU A 696 13.71 -8.60 13.86
N LEU A 697 13.54 -7.74 14.87
CA LEU A 697 12.68 -6.56 14.80
C LEU A 697 13.30 -5.38 14.05
N HIS A 698 14.64 -5.33 13.88
CA HIS A 698 15.32 -4.19 13.32
C HIS A 698 14.81 -3.74 11.95
N PRO A 699 14.49 -4.62 10.98
CA PRO A 699 13.88 -4.20 9.73
C PRO A 699 12.55 -3.48 9.91
N PHE A 700 11.79 -3.81 10.93
CA PHE A 700 10.44 -3.28 11.20
C PHE A 700 10.46 -2.03 12.08
N MET A 701 11.26 -2.06 13.14
CA MET A 701 11.34 -1.03 14.18
C MET A 701 12.81 -0.60 14.42
N PRO A 702 13.44 0.04 13.41
CA PRO A 702 14.89 0.23 13.40
C PRO A 702 15.44 1.10 14.53
N PHE A 703 14.70 2.10 14.97
CA PHE A 703 15.21 3.09 15.94
C PHE A 703 15.31 2.55 17.36
N ILE A 704 14.22 1.98 17.84
CA ILE A 704 14.20 1.41 19.20
C ILE A 704 15.14 0.22 19.32
N THR A 705 15.20 -0.61 18.27
CA THR A 705 16.06 -1.80 18.30
C THR A 705 17.54 -1.43 18.25
N GLU A 706 17.94 -0.47 17.41
CA GLU A 706 19.30 0.06 17.43
C GLU A 706 19.67 0.61 18.80
N HIS A 707 18.80 1.47 19.36
CA HIS A 707 19.06 2.10 20.64
C HIS A 707 19.21 1.06 21.76
N LEU A 708 18.32 0.10 21.88
CA LEU A 708 18.37 -0.92 22.91
C LEU A 708 19.55 -1.89 22.71
N TRP A 709 19.85 -2.24 21.46
CA TRP A 709 20.97 -3.11 21.14
C TRP A 709 22.32 -2.49 21.52
N GLN A 710 22.48 -1.18 21.35
CA GLN A 710 23.70 -0.46 21.75
C GLN A 710 23.95 -0.46 23.28
N HIS A 711 22.91 -0.76 24.08
CA HIS A 711 23.03 -0.92 25.54
C HIS A 711 23.26 -2.37 25.98
N LEU A 712 23.13 -3.33 25.07
CA LEU A 712 23.40 -4.75 25.33
C LEU A 712 24.82 -5.13 24.95
N PRO A 713 25.41 -6.16 25.54
CA PRO A 713 26.67 -6.71 25.05
C PRO A 713 26.56 -7.14 23.58
N HIS A 714 27.32 -6.51 22.71
CA HIS A 714 27.28 -6.75 21.27
C HIS A 714 28.65 -6.62 20.59
N SER A 715 28.74 -6.95 19.30
CA SER A 715 29.89 -6.71 18.42
C SER A 715 29.46 -5.92 17.19
N GLY A 716 30.31 -5.02 16.72
CA GLY A 716 30.03 -4.14 15.57
C GLY A 716 29.52 -2.77 15.99
N GLU A 717 29.47 -1.84 15.05
CA GLU A 717 29.14 -0.43 15.30
C GLU A 717 27.63 -0.16 15.27
N THR A 718 26.89 -0.95 14.54
CA THR A 718 25.43 -0.74 14.33
C THR A 718 24.71 -2.05 14.07
N LEU A 719 23.51 -2.18 14.62
CA LEU A 719 22.63 -3.30 14.37
C LEU A 719 22.23 -3.40 12.88
N ALA A 720 22.13 -2.27 12.19
CA ALA A 720 21.79 -2.20 10.77
C ALA A 720 22.77 -2.98 9.86
N ARG A 721 24.00 -3.26 10.34
CA ARG A 721 25.03 -4.05 9.65
C ARG A 721 25.37 -5.36 10.38
N ALA A 722 24.73 -5.64 11.50
CA ALA A 722 24.90 -6.89 12.22
C ALA A 722 24.38 -8.07 11.37
N PRO A 723 24.95 -9.28 11.53
CA PRO A 723 24.47 -10.46 10.82
C PRO A 723 23.03 -10.80 11.19
N TRP A 724 22.23 -11.17 10.19
CA TRP A 724 20.90 -11.68 10.40
C TRP A 724 20.92 -12.94 11.28
N PRO A 725 20.07 -13.04 12.32
CA PRO A 725 20.07 -14.19 13.19
C PRO A 725 19.60 -15.45 12.44
N ALA A 726 20.24 -16.56 12.76
CA ALA A 726 19.87 -17.88 12.28
C ALA A 726 19.81 -18.86 13.45
N ALA A 727 18.89 -19.79 13.39
CA ALA A 727 18.72 -20.80 14.42
C ALA A 727 20.01 -21.56 14.71
N ASP A 728 20.36 -21.72 15.99
CA ASP A 728 21.52 -22.51 16.40
C ASP A 728 21.05 -23.94 16.71
N GLU A 729 21.45 -24.90 15.88
CA GLU A 729 21.08 -26.32 16.00
C GLU A 729 21.48 -26.94 17.35
N ARG A 730 22.43 -26.31 18.08
CA ARG A 730 22.84 -26.76 19.42
C ARG A 730 21.87 -26.34 20.52
N LEU A 731 20.97 -25.43 20.22
CA LEU A 731 19.97 -24.86 21.15
C LEU A 731 18.55 -25.29 20.76
N ARG A 732 18.39 -26.51 20.23
CA ARG A 732 17.11 -27.11 19.85
C ARG A 732 16.61 -28.04 20.94
N PHE A 733 15.44 -27.75 21.50
CA PHE A 733 14.85 -28.44 22.64
C PHE A 733 13.34 -28.71 22.45
N PRO A 734 12.93 -29.42 21.41
CA PRO A 734 11.51 -29.57 21.07
C PRO A 734 10.71 -30.36 22.13
N GLU A 735 11.34 -31.30 22.85
CA GLU A 735 10.67 -32.06 23.92
C GLU A 735 10.40 -31.16 25.12
N GLU A 736 11.38 -30.38 25.53
CA GLU A 736 11.25 -29.43 26.64
C GLU A 736 10.29 -28.27 26.31
N GLN A 737 10.20 -27.89 25.05
CA GLN A 737 9.19 -26.94 24.60
C GLN A 737 7.79 -27.49 24.83
N GLU A 738 7.49 -28.72 24.37
CA GLU A 738 6.17 -29.36 24.59
C GLU A 738 5.85 -29.44 26.09
N GLN A 739 6.82 -29.85 26.91
CA GLN A 739 6.64 -29.97 28.36
C GLN A 739 6.28 -28.62 29.01
N MET A 740 7.03 -27.56 28.70
CA MET A 740 6.76 -26.24 29.25
C MET A 740 5.43 -25.67 28.80
N GLU A 741 5.05 -25.86 27.53
CA GLU A 741 3.76 -25.43 27.00
C GLU A 741 2.58 -26.12 27.74
N ARG A 742 2.69 -27.42 28.07
CA ARG A 742 1.67 -28.12 28.87
C ARG A 742 1.55 -27.55 30.27
N ILE A 743 2.68 -27.22 30.92
CA ILE A 743 2.69 -26.56 32.22
C ILE A 743 2.03 -25.17 32.10
N MET A 744 2.38 -24.41 31.09
CA MET A 744 1.80 -23.10 30.83
C MET A 744 0.29 -23.15 30.60
N ASP A 745 -0.19 -24.12 29.85
CA ASP A 745 -1.63 -24.32 29.59
C ASP A 745 -2.38 -24.65 30.91
N ALA A 746 -1.81 -25.48 31.74
CA ALA A 746 -2.39 -25.78 33.08
C ALA A 746 -2.41 -24.53 33.97
N ILE A 747 -1.33 -23.73 33.96
CA ILE A 747 -1.25 -22.49 34.75
C ILE A 747 -2.24 -21.43 34.20
N LYS A 748 -2.39 -21.31 32.88
CA LYS A 748 -3.41 -20.43 32.25
C LYS A 748 -4.81 -20.86 32.68
N ALA A 749 -5.12 -22.18 32.69
CA ALA A 749 -6.38 -22.72 33.19
C ALA A 749 -6.63 -22.35 34.64
N VAL A 750 -5.64 -22.52 35.52
CA VAL A 750 -5.71 -22.08 36.91
C VAL A 750 -5.99 -20.59 37.03
N ARG A 751 -5.27 -19.74 36.30
CA ARG A 751 -5.46 -18.26 36.28
C ARG A 751 -6.87 -17.90 35.85
N ASN A 752 -7.39 -18.55 34.80
CA ASN A 752 -8.75 -18.32 34.31
C ASN A 752 -9.81 -18.74 35.35
N MET A 753 -9.68 -19.95 35.94
CA MET A 753 -10.58 -20.40 36.99
C MET A 753 -10.55 -19.50 38.22
N ARG A 754 -9.36 -18.97 38.59
CA ARG A 754 -9.21 -17.98 39.68
C ARG A 754 -9.94 -16.67 39.37
N ALA A 755 -9.82 -16.19 38.11
CA ALA A 755 -10.52 -14.99 37.67
C ALA A 755 -12.05 -15.20 37.67
N GLU A 756 -12.53 -16.30 37.15
CA GLU A 756 -13.95 -16.71 37.20
C GLU A 756 -14.49 -16.81 38.63
N ALA A 757 -13.69 -17.35 39.54
CA ALA A 757 -14.03 -17.49 40.93
C ALA A 757 -13.83 -16.17 41.73
N ASN A 758 -13.33 -15.10 41.09
CA ASN A 758 -13.03 -13.83 41.71
C ASN A 758 -12.08 -13.93 42.91
N VAL A 759 -11.05 -14.81 42.81
CA VAL A 759 -10.04 -15.03 43.83
C VAL A 759 -9.08 -13.85 43.87
N ALA A 760 -8.76 -13.36 45.06
CA ALA A 760 -7.77 -12.28 45.22
C ALA A 760 -6.42 -12.66 44.59
N PRO A 761 -5.72 -11.74 43.88
CA PRO A 761 -4.48 -12.05 43.15
C PRO A 761 -3.41 -12.74 44.01
N ASN A 762 -3.23 -12.35 45.25
CA ASN A 762 -2.17 -12.85 46.15
C ASN A 762 -2.57 -14.11 46.93
N LYS A 763 -3.79 -14.60 46.75
CA LYS A 763 -4.26 -15.77 47.55
C LYS A 763 -3.75 -17.04 46.93
N MET A 764 -3.03 -17.84 47.69
CA MET A 764 -2.56 -19.17 47.24
C MET A 764 -3.75 -20.13 47.14
N CYS A 765 -3.67 -21.09 46.23
CA CYS A 765 -4.73 -22.06 45.97
C CYS A 765 -4.21 -23.50 45.93
N HIS A 766 -5.12 -24.45 46.08
CA HIS A 766 -4.82 -25.88 45.90
C HIS A 766 -5.44 -26.32 44.56
N ILE A 767 -4.71 -27.16 43.85
CA ILE A 767 -5.18 -27.71 42.60
C ILE A 767 -5.03 -29.23 42.59
N ARG A 768 -5.87 -29.90 41.81
CA ARG A 768 -5.67 -31.32 41.47
C ARG A 768 -5.57 -31.42 39.96
N ILE A 769 -4.69 -32.26 39.47
CA ILE A 769 -4.47 -32.49 38.06
C ILE A 769 -4.61 -33.96 37.77
N ALA A 770 -5.59 -34.32 36.92
CA ALA A 770 -5.67 -35.66 36.37
C ALA A 770 -4.84 -35.70 35.08
N VAL A 771 -3.79 -36.49 35.06
CA VAL A 771 -2.83 -36.56 33.96
C VAL A 771 -3.00 -37.86 33.22
N HIS A 772 -3.08 -37.78 31.87
CA HIS A 772 -3.30 -38.95 31.01
C HIS A 772 -2.01 -39.57 30.44
N ARG A 773 -0.84 -38.93 30.72
CA ARG A 773 0.49 -39.32 30.20
C ARG A 773 1.50 -39.35 31.36
N ASP A 774 2.27 -40.45 31.50
CA ASP A 774 3.23 -40.60 32.59
C ASP A 774 4.43 -39.67 32.50
N ASP A 775 4.86 -39.31 31.30
CA ASP A 775 5.93 -38.30 31.06
C ASP A 775 5.51 -36.91 31.55
N LEU A 776 4.25 -36.52 31.30
CA LEU A 776 3.69 -35.25 31.77
C LEU A 776 3.52 -35.26 33.30
N LYS A 777 3.14 -36.37 33.88
CA LYS A 777 3.07 -36.52 35.33
C LYS A 777 4.42 -36.25 35.97
N LYS A 778 5.47 -36.91 35.48
CA LYS A 778 6.84 -36.69 35.95
C LYS A 778 7.32 -35.26 35.77
N CYS A 779 6.97 -34.65 34.61
CA CYS A 779 7.30 -33.26 34.31
C CYS A 779 6.67 -32.32 35.36
N ILE A 780 5.39 -32.45 35.66
CA ILE A 780 4.70 -31.62 36.67
C ILE A 780 5.32 -31.83 38.06
N GLU A 781 5.59 -33.09 38.49
CA GLU A 781 6.23 -33.39 39.76
C GLU A 781 7.63 -32.75 39.88
N THR A 782 8.37 -32.66 38.79
CA THR A 782 9.71 -32.09 38.76
C THR A 782 9.71 -30.55 38.77
N HIS A 783 8.65 -29.94 38.30
CA HIS A 783 8.56 -28.50 38.03
C HIS A 783 7.38 -27.79 38.71
N GLU A 784 7.01 -28.23 39.92
CA GLU A 784 5.94 -27.61 40.73
C GLU A 784 6.15 -26.13 40.99
N GLU A 785 7.43 -25.66 41.01
CA GLU A 785 7.79 -24.28 41.24
C GLU A 785 7.20 -23.30 40.24
N TYR A 786 6.91 -23.68 38.97
CA TYR A 786 6.22 -22.81 38.00
C TYR A 786 4.76 -22.61 38.39
N PHE A 787 4.08 -23.61 38.91
CA PHE A 787 2.69 -23.47 39.39
C PHE A 787 2.64 -22.58 40.64
N GLU A 788 3.60 -22.75 41.57
CA GLU A 788 3.69 -21.91 42.77
C GLU A 788 3.85 -20.46 42.39
N LYS A 789 4.88 -20.15 41.60
CA LYS A 789 5.25 -18.77 41.24
C LYS A 789 4.26 -18.11 40.29
N LEU A 790 3.84 -18.81 39.25
CA LEU A 790 3.05 -18.24 38.16
C LEU A 790 1.55 -18.49 38.31
N GLY A 791 1.13 -19.58 38.98
CA GLY A 791 -0.25 -19.93 39.23
C GLY A 791 -0.78 -19.53 40.61
N HIS A 792 0.13 -19.12 41.52
CA HIS A 792 -0.17 -18.96 42.95
C HIS A 792 -0.76 -20.23 43.55
N VAL A 793 -0.13 -21.36 43.26
CA VAL A 793 -0.54 -22.69 43.71
C VAL A 793 0.32 -23.10 44.89
N GLU A 794 -0.29 -23.37 46.04
CA GLU A 794 0.39 -23.83 47.24
C GLU A 794 0.60 -25.35 47.24
N LYS A 795 -0.35 -26.07 46.64
CA LYS A 795 -0.31 -27.53 46.61
C LYS A 795 -0.88 -28.10 45.35
N ILE A 796 -0.16 -29.05 44.77
CA ILE A 796 -0.61 -29.86 43.64
C ILE A 796 -0.87 -31.31 44.11
N VAL A 797 -1.97 -31.88 43.71
CA VAL A 797 -2.27 -33.31 43.93
C VAL A 797 -2.53 -33.94 42.55
N LEU A 798 -1.64 -34.83 42.15
CA LEU A 798 -1.82 -35.57 40.91
C LEU A 798 -2.79 -36.74 41.08
N LEU A 799 -3.77 -36.82 40.22
CA LEU A 799 -4.77 -37.85 40.16
C LEU A 799 -4.43 -38.83 39.02
N ALA A 800 -4.87 -40.09 39.16
CA ALA A 800 -4.89 -41.02 38.03
C ALA A 800 -5.89 -40.52 36.96
N ALA A 801 -5.67 -40.89 35.70
CA ALA A 801 -6.52 -40.49 34.57
C ALA A 801 -8.01 -40.82 34.73
N ASP A 802 -8.32 -41.85 35.51
CA ASP A 802 -9.67 -42.33 35.88
C ASP A 802 -10.10 -41.90 37.29
N GLY A 803 -9.34 -40.98 37.91
CA GLY A 803 -9.59 -40.52 39.26
C GLY A 803 -10.92 -39.81 39.44
N THR A 804 -11.51 -39.95 40.63
CA THR A 804 -12.77 -39.29 40.96
C THR A 804 -12.61 -37.78 40.95
N LYS A 805 -13.48 -37.12 40.20
CA LYS A 805 -13.52 -35.62 40.15
C LYS A 805 -13.76 -35.10 41.56
N PRO A 806 -12.99 -34.07 41.99
CA PRO A 806 -13.21 -33.52 43.32
C PRO A 806 -14.54 -32.79 43.38
N GLU A 807 -15.29 -32.98 44.46
CA GLU A 807 -16.47 -32.21 44.75
C GLU A 807 -16.03 -30.74 45.10
N ASN A 808 -16.82 -29.76 44.74
CA ASN A 808 -16.57 -28.34 45.03
C ASN A 808 -15.28 -27.77 44.40
N ALA A 809 -14.97 -28.13 43.15
CA ALA A 809 -13.85 -27.61 42.39
C ALA A 809 -14.33 -27.10 41.04
N LEU A 810 -13.70 -26.00 40.55
CA LEU A 810 -13.80 -25.64 39.14
C LEU A 810 -12.89 -26.56 38.34
N ALA A 811 -13.33 -26.89 37.11
CA ALA A 811 -12.60 -27.80 36.25
C ALA A 811 -12.30 -27.12 34.90
N ALA A 812 -11.11 -27.36 34.41
CA ALA A 812 -10.73 -26.97 33.04
C ALA A 812 -10.02 -28.17 32.38
N VAL A 813 -10.37 -28.41 31.13
CA VAL A 813 -9.72 -29.44 30.30
C VAL A 813 -8.66 -28.74 29.44
N VAL A 814 -7.44 -29.22 29.54
CA VAL A 814 -6.33 -28.78 28.70
C VAL A 814 -5.70 -30.02 28.05
N THR A 815 -4.87 -29.81 27.04
CA THR A 815 -4.32 -30.93 26.25
C THR A 815 -3.52 -31.91 27.15
N GLY A 816 -4.02 -33.13 27.29
CA GLY A 816 -3.39 -34.19 28.01
C GLY A 816 -3.64 -34.22 29.53
N MET A 817 -4.46 -33.31 30.06
CA MET A 817 -4.80 -33.26 31.48
C MET A 817 -6.12 -32.55 31.79
N GLU A 818 -6.70 -32.83 32.94
CA GLU A 818 -7.81 -32.06 33.52
C GLU A 818 -7.32 -31.40 34.82
N VAL A 819 -7.52 -30.07 34.90
CA VAL A 819 -7.08 -29.25 36.04
C VAL A 819 -8.29 -28.87 36.88
N TYR A 820 -8.21 -29.10 38.17
CA TYR A 820 -9.28 -28.81 39.13
C TYR A 820 -8.78 -27.78 40.15
N LEU A 821 -9.47 -26.67 40.30
CA LEU A 821 -9.20 -25.67 41.33
C LEU A 821 -10.13 -25.90 42.54
N GLU A 822 -9.55 -26.24 43.71
CA GLU A 822 -10.32 -26.40 44.94
C GLU A 822 -10.80 -25.03 45.46
N LEU A 823 -12.10 -24.88 45.68
CA LEU A 823 -12.68 -23.60 46.08
C LEU A 823 -12.86 -23.46 47.60
N LYS A 824 -12.75 -24.60 48.34
CA LYS A 824 -12.92 -24.61 49.77
C LYS A 824 -11.85 -23.72 50.46
N GLY A 825 -12.31 -22.71 51.21
CA GLY A 825 -11.44 -21.74 51.86
C GLY A 825 -10.79 -20.70 50.91
N LEU A 826 -10.98 -20.84 49.60
CA LEU A 826 -10.44 -19.94 48.61
C LEU A 826 -11.36 -18.76 48.36
N ILE A 827 -12.65 -18.94 48.41
CA ILE A 827 -13.66 -17.91 48.22
C ILE A 827 -14.31 -17.60 49.58
N ASP A 828 -14.51 -16.32 49.87
CA ASP A 828 -15.42 -15.88 50.92
C ASP A 828 -16.85 -16.00 50.38
N THR A 829 -17.42 -17.17 50.63
CA THR A 829 -18.75 -17.54 50.10
C THR A 829 -19.84 -16.55 50.49
N ALA A 830 -19.74 -15.94 51.68
CA ALA A 830 -20.71 -14.98 52.16
C ALA A 830 -20.60 -13.66 51.35
N LYS A 831 -19.40 -13.13 51.15
CA LYS A 831 -19.16 -11.91 50.36
C LYS A 831 -19.46 -12.11 48.88
N GLU A 832 -19.08 -13.25 48.32
CA GLU A 832 -19.33 -13.53 46.91
C GLU A 832 -20.83 -13.71 46.66
N ARG A 833 -21.56 -14.38 47.60
CA ARG A 833 -23.03 -14.46 47.55
C ARG A 833 -23.67 -13.08 47.61
N GLU A 834 -23.26 -12.22 48.52
CA GLU A 834 -23.77 -10.85 48.63
C GLU A 834 -23.51 -10.06 47.34
N ARG A 835 -22.31 -10.20 46.73
CA ARG A 835 -21.95 -9.57 45.47
C ARG A 835 -22.85 -10.03 44.33
N ILE A 836 -23.07 -11.34 44.17
CA ILE A 836 -23.90 -11.91 43.13
C ILE A 836 -25.36 -11.51 43.32
N GLU A 837 -25.87 -11.58 44.55
CA GLU A 837 -27.24 -11.14 44.89
C GLU A 837 -27.43 -9.65 44.54
N LYS A 838 -26.47 -8.80 44.80
CA LYS A 838 -26.47 -7.39 44.45
C LYS A 838 -26.43 -7.16 42.95
N ALA A 839 -25.58 -7.94 42.22
CA ALA A 839 -25.50 -7.89 40.77
C ALA A 839 -26.78 -8.42 40.12
N LYS A 840 -27.36 -9.48 40.68
CA LYS A 840 -28.63 -10.08 40.26
C LYS A 840 -29.78 -9.06 40.40
N ALA A 841 -29.87 -8.39 41.56
CA ALA A 841 -30.89 -7.35 41.78
C ALA A 841 -30.75 -6.14 40.83
N ALA A 842 -29.50 -5.80 40.44
CA ALA A 842 -29.25 -4.79 39.42
C ALA A 842 -29.68 -5.25 38.03
N LEU A 843 -29.37 -6.49 37.68
CA LEU A 843 -29.73 -7.09 36.40
C LEU A 843 -31.24 -7.31 36.26
N GLU A 844 -31.92 -7.67 37.31
CA GLU A 844 -33.44 -7.74 37.38
C GLU A 844 -34.08 -6.40 37.00
N LYS A 845 -33.51 -5.28 37.44
CA LYS A 845 -33.99 -3.94 37.08
C LYS A 845 -33.80 -3.66 35.60
N GLU A 846 -32.66 -4.06 35.04
CA GLU A 846 -32.39 -3.86 33.61
C GLU A 846 -33.29 -4.79 32.74
N ILE A 847 -33.52 -6.03 33.15
CA ILE A 847 -34.45 -6.95 32.50
C ILE A 847 -35.86 -6.34 32.53
N ALA A 848 -36.30 -5.88 33.68
CA ALA A 848 -37.65 -5.25 33.82
C ALA A 848 -37.74 -3.99 32.93
N ARG A 849 -36.71 -3.18 32.85
CA ARG A 849 -36.65 -1.99 32.00
C ARG A 849 -36.69 -2.34 30.50
N THR A 850 -35.87 -3.31 30.06
CA THR A 850 -35.78 -3.72 28.65
C THR A 850 -37.05 -4.46 28.24
N SER A 851 -37.56 -5.38 29.07
CA SER A 851 -38.86 -6.04 28.87
C SER A 851 -40.04 -5.02 28.84
N GLY A 852 -40.01 -4.03 29.72
CA GLY A 852 -41.00 -2.95 29.73
C GLY A 852 -41.02 -2.14 28.43
N LYS A 853 -39.81 -1.86 27.84
CA LYS A 853 -39.73 -1.22 26.53
C LYS A 853 -40.31 -2.12 25.43
N LEU A 854 -39.96 -3.40 25.42
CA LEU A 854 -40.42 -4.36 24.42
C LEU A 854 -41.90 -4.69 24.53
N ASN A 855 -42.51 -4.52 25.71
CA ASN A 855 -43.94 -4.66 25.91
C ASN A 855 -44.76 -3.37 25.62
N ASN A 856 -44.10 -2.24 25.40
CA ASN A 856 -44.76 -0.99 25.10
C ASN A 856 -45.16 -0.93 23.61
N LYS A 857 -46.46 -1.05 23.35
CA LYS A 857 -47.02 -0.97 21.98
C LYS A 857 -46.67 0.34 21.25
N GLY A 858 -46.48 1.44 21.96
CA GLY A 858 -46.09 2.74 21.40
C GLY A 858 -44.60 2.75 20.96
N PHE A 859 -43.75 2.04 21.66
CA PHE A 859 -42.33 1.88 21.27
C PHE A 859 -42.24 0.96 20.04
N LEU A 860 -42.87 -0.19 20.06
CA LEU A 860 -42.83 -1.15 18.94
C LEU A 860 -43.42 -0.57 17.63
N ALA A 861 -44.35 0.36 17.71
CA ALA A 861 -44.98 1.00 16.55
C ALA A 861 -44.11 2.13 15.94
N LYS A 862 -43.13 2.68 16.69
CA LYS A 862 -42.35 3.85 16.28
C LYS A 862 -40.86 3.59 16.15
N ALA A 863 -40.30 2.55 16.76
CA ALA A 863 -38.89 2.23 16.71
C ALA A 863 -38.54 1.48 15.41
N PRO A 864 -37.42 1.77 14.79
CA PRO A 864 -36.89 1.01 13.67
C PRO A 864 -36.68 -0.49 14.04
N GLU A 865 -36.86 -1.38 13.06
CA GLU A 865 -36.78 -2.83 13.29
C GLU A 865 -35.41 -3.28 13.86
N ASP A 866 -34.35 -2.63 13.46
CA ASP A 866 -32.97 -2.91 13.95
C ASP A 866 -32.81 -2.53 15.44
N VAL A 867 -33.46 -1.48 15.90
CA VAL A 867 -33.46 -1.07 17.31
C VAL A 867 -34.27 -2.06 18.17
N VAL A 868 -35.40 -2.53 17.64
CA VAL A 868 -36.21 -3.56 18.33
C VAL A 868 -35.44 -4.89 18.39
N ALA A 869 -34.74 -5.26 17.32
CA ALA A 869 -33.91 -6.47 17.29
C ALA A 869 -32.77 -6.42 18.34
N LYS A 870 -32.06 -5.29 18.43
CA LYS A 870 -31.01 -5.07 19.44
C LYS A 870 -31.52 -5.10 20.88
N GLU A 871 -32.70 -4.53 21.16
CA GLU A 871 -33.27 -4.60 22.51
C GLU A 871 -33.74 -6.03 22.86
N LYS A 872 -34.16 -6.85 21.88
CA LYS A 872 -34.46 -8.28 22.10
C LYS A 872 -33.20 -9.10 22.37
N GLU A 873 -32.14 -8.88 21.60
CA GLU A 873 -30.85 -9.51 21.78
C GLU A 873 -30.28 -9.20 23.18
N LYS A 874 -30.35 -7.93 23.57
CA LYS A 874 -29.93 -7.47 24.89
C LYS A 874 -30.74 -8.09 26.03
N LEU A 875 -32.06 -8.29 25.81
CA LEU A 875 -32.88 -8.98 26.79
C LEU A 875 -32.47 -10.45 26.95
N ALA A 876 -32.22 -11.14 25.83
CA ALA A 876 -31.78 -12.52 25.85
C ALA A 876 -30.41 -12.69 26.56
N GLU A 877 -29.45 -11.77 26.30
CA GLU A 877 -28.17 -11.72 27.03
C GLU A 877 -28.36 -11.51 28.54
N PHE A 878 -29.28 -10.68 28.95
CA PHE A 878 -29.57 -10.44 30.37
C PHE A 878 -30.23 -11.65 31.04
N GLU A 879 -31.12 -12.34 30.34
CA GLU A 879 -31.75 -13.57 30.83
C GLU A 879 -30.73 -14.71 30.97
N GLU A 880 -29.83 -14.85 30.03
CA GLU A 880 -28.71 -15.81 30.10
C GLU A 880 -27.78 -15.52 31.28
N LYS A 881 -27.39 -14.24 31.47
CA LYS A 881 -26.62 -13.81 32.65
C LYS A 881 -27.35 -14.07 33.95
N MET A 882 -28.66 -13.89 33.98
CA MET A 882 -29.46 -14.17 35.16
C MET A 882 -29.40 -15.66 35.51
N LYS A 883 -29.55 -16.52 34.51
CA LYS A 883 -29.45 -18.00 34.71
C LYS A 883 -28.06 -18.37 35.22
N SER A 884 -27.01 -17.76 34.69
CA SER A 884 -25.64 -17.97 35.18
C SER A 884 -25.47 -17.53 36.65
N PHE A 885 -26.10 -16.43 37.08
CA PHE A 885 -26.05 -16.02 38.48
C PHE A 885 -26.81 -16.98 39.39
N ASP A 886 -27.95 -17.53 38.94
CA ASP A 886 -28.70 -18.52 39.72
C ASP A 886 -27.94 -19.83 39.87
N GLU A 887 -27.28 -20.29 38.80
CA GLU A 887 -26.41 -21.47 38.81
C GLU A 887 -25.23 -21.25 39.78
N ARG A 888 -24.63 -20.05 39.75
CA ARG A 888 -23.52 -19.67 40.62
C ARG A 888 -23.95 -19.61 42.10
N LEU A 889 -25.13 -19.05 42.39
CA LEU A 889 -25.65 -19.01 43.78
C LEU A 889 -25.98 -20.37 44.32
N ARG A 890 -26.49 -21.30 43.51
CA ARG A 890 -26.69 -22.71 43.90
C ARG A 890 -25.37 -23.37 44.24
N PHE A 891 -24.38 -23.20 43.36
CA PHE A 891 -23.05 -23.71 43.53
C PHE A 891 -22.39 -23.18 44.83
N LEU A 892 -22.55 -21.87 45.15
CA LEU A 892 -22.05 -21.27 46.38
C LEU A 892 -22.81 -21.73 47.63
N ALA A 893 -24.00 -22.31 47.51
CA ALA A 893 -24.74 -22.86 48.62
C ALA A 893 -24.28 -24.32 48.95
N ASP A 894 -23.70 -25.00 47.97
CA ASP A 894 -23.15 -26.33 48.08
C ASP A 894 -21.69 -26.33 48.55
N LEU A 895 -21.01 -25.19 48.51
CA LEU A 895 -19.68 -24.92 49.01
C LEU A 895 -19.68 -24.64 50.50
#